data_4edb66e4359774fa440f9e00d83143dd
#
_entry.id   4edb66e4359774fa440f9e00d83143dd
#
_cell.length_a   1.000
_cell.length_b   1.000
_cell.length_c   1.000
_cell.angle_alpha   90.00
_cell.angle_beta   90.00
_cell.angle_gamma   90.00
#
_symmetry.space_group_name_H-M   'P 1'
#
loop_
_entity.id
_entity.type
_entity.pdbx_description
1 polymer ?
#
loop_
_entity_poly.entity_id
_entity_poly.type
_entity_poly.pdbx_seq_one_letter_code
_entity_poly.pdbx_strand_id
1 'polypeptide(L)'
;YRRVINRNNRLKRLLDLSAPDIIVRNEKRMLQEAVDALLDNGRRGRAITGSNKRPLKSLADMIKGKQGRFRQNLLGKRVDYSGRSVIVVGPTLKLHQCGLPKKMALELFKPFIFGKLEARGLATTIKAAKKMVERETPEVWDILADVIREHPVLLNRAPTLHRLGIQAFEPVLIEGKAIQLHPLVCAAYNADFDGDQMAVHVPLTLEAQLEARALMMSTNNILSPASGEPIIVPSQDVVLGLYYMTREAINVPGEGMAFADVREVSRAFRSGQVSLHARVKVRVVQLVETEEGTQEERLVLTDTTVGRALFSEIVPKQLPFDMVNKPMTKKAISALLNACYRHVGLKETVIFADQLMYTGFEYSTRSGCSIGVNDFEIPAAKATVVDAAEAEVKEIEGQYASGLVTQGEKYNKVIDIWSRANDEIAKAMMDGLSKEPVRSRDGEEVEQDSFNSVYMYADSGARGSPAQIRQLAGMRGLMARPDGSIIETAITANFREGLSVNQYFISTHGARKGLADTALKTANSGYLTRRLVDVAQDLVVTEHDCGSTSGLLMTPLIEGGDVVEPLAARVLGRVVARDILGVDGKTVVVAAGTMLDEGMVDQLEQLGIDEILVRSPITCETRYGVCSSCYGRDLARGHLVNVGESVGVIAAQSIGEPGTQLTMRTFHIGGAASRATAVDNVQVKHGGRARLHNLKTVERSSGELVAVSRSGEVGVVDAQGREREKYKLPYGAVITARDGDEIEAGQVIASWDPHTHPIITEHAGKVVFEDLEEGVSINRKTDELT
;
A
#
# COMPACT_ATOMS: atom_id res chain seq x y z
N TYR A 1 50.85 -4.03 3.56
CA TYR A 1 51.88 -4.89 4.17
C TYR A 1 53.24 -4.62 3.60
N ARG A 2 53.46 -4.60 2.28
CA ARG A 2 54.75 -4.27 1.64
C ARG A 2 55.27 -2.89 2.06
N ARG A 3 54.43 -1.89 2.17
CA ARG A 3 54.80 -0.56 2.66
C ARG A 3 55.32 -0.59 4.07
N VAL A 4 54.70 -1.33 4.97
CA VAL A 4 55.18 -1.50 6.35
C VAL A 4 56.57 -2.09 6.38
N ILE A 5 56.81 -3.18 5.64
CA ILE A 5 58.13 -3.80 5.53
C ILE A 5 59.16 -2.81 4.99
N ASN A 6 58.87 -2.13 3.87
CA ASN A 6 59.78 -1.18 3.26
C ASN A 6 60.13 -0.01 4.20
N ARG A 7 59.14 0.55 4.90
CA ARG A 7 59.35 1.65 5.86
C ARG A 7 60.14 1.16 7.10
N ASN A 8 59.82 -0.02 7.58
CA ASN A 8 60.60 -0.61 8.70
C ASN A 8 62.06 -0.87 8.33
N ASN A 9 62.32 -1.45 7.16
CA ASN A 9 63.70 -1.68 6.69
C ASN A 9 64.45 -0.38 6.46
N ARG A 10 63.77 0.66 5.96
CA ARG A 10 64.35 1.98 5.81
C ARG A 10 64.68 2.62 7.15
N LEU A 11 63.77 2.54 8.15
CA LEU A 11 63.99 3.02 9.49
C LEU A 11 65.16 2.32 10.17
N LYS A 12 65.31 0.98 10.04
CA LYS A 12 66.45 0.24 10.55
C LYS A 12 67.77 0.75 9.96
N ARG A 13 67.84 0.91 8.65
CA ARG A 13 69.04 1.45 7.97
C ARG A 13 69.41 2.87 8.45
N LEU A 14 68.43 3.74 8.68
CA LEU A 14 68.63 5.10 9.20
C LEU A 14 69.14 5.11 10.64
N LEU A 15 68.70 4.16 11.46
CA LEU A 15 69.18 3.97 12.83
C LEU A 15 70.62 3.44 12.83
N ASP A 16 70.92 2.46 12.00
CA ASP A 16 72.28 1.89 11.87
C ASP A 16 73.29 2.96 11.34
N LEU A 17 72.85 3.89 10.52
CA LEU A 17 73.65 5.00 10.00
C LEU A 17 73.70 6.21 10.93
N SER A 18 73.12 6.15 12.11
CA SER A 18 73.04 7.26 13.09
C SER A 18 72.59 8.58 12.45
N ALA A 19 71.52 8.53 11.63
CA ALA A 19 70.97 9.68 10.92
C ALA A 19 70.39 10.72 11.90
N PRO A 20 70.28 12.03 11.51
CA PRO A 20 69.72 13.07 12.34
C PRO A 20 68.33 12.77 12.86
N ASP A 21 68.03 13.14 14.11
CA ASP A 21 66.78 12.85 14.80
C ASP A 21 65.52 13.29 14.04
N ILE A 22 65.57 14.38 13.29
CA ILE A 22 64.46 14.89 12.47
C ILE A 22 64.08 13.87 11.39
N ILE A 23 65.05 13.25 10.73
CA ILE A 23 64.86 12.24 9.69
C ILE A 23 64.29 10.95 10.30
N VAL A 24 64.84 10.52 11.44
CA VAL A 24 64.36 9.35 12.16
C VAL A 24 62.92 9.52 12.64
N ARG A 25 62.56 10.66 13.19
CA ARG A 25 61.18 10.99 13.61
C ARG A 25 60.23 10.97 12.42
N ASN A 26 60.63 11.54 11.29
CA ASN A 26 59.78 11.54 10.08
C ASN A 26 59.57 10.11 9.55
N GLU A 27 60.60 9.25 9.54
CA GLU A 27 60.44 7.86 9.07
C GLU A 27 59.60 7.02 10.08
N LYS A 28 59.73 7.27 11.41
CA LYS A 28 58.82 6.70 12.40
C LYS A 28 57.37 7.08 12.17
N ARG A 29 57.11 8.34 11.86
CA ARG A 29 55.74 8.83 11.50
C ARG A 29 55.25 8.12 10.24
N MET A 30 56.06 7.98 9.18
CA MET A 30 55.71 7.29 7.96
C MET A 30 55.48 5.79 8.16
N LEU A 31 56.21 5.14 9.07
CA LEU A 31 55.98 3.78 9.46
C LEU A 31 54.63 3.64 10.19
N GLN A 32 54.35 4.57 11.14
CA GLN A 32 53.04 4.61 11.80
C GLN A 32 51.89 4.77 10.83
N GLU A 33 52.00 5.69 9.85
CA GLU A 33 50.99 5.85 8.79
C GLU A 33 50.80 4.56 7.98
N ALA A 34 51.87 3.84 7.69
CA ALA A 34 51.79 2.59 6.96
C ALA A 34 51.11 1.48 7.77
N VAL A 35 51.34 1.43 9.09
CA VAL A 35 50.68 0.48 10.02
C VAL A 35 49.19 0.85 10.16
N ASP A 36 48.87 2.13 10.34
CA ASP A 36 47.51 2.61 10.42
C ASP A 36 46.73 2.24 9.15
N ALA A 37 47.35 2.39 7.97
CA ALA A 37 46.75 2.01 6.70
C ALA A 37 46.60 0.49 6.54
N LEU A 38 47.47 -0.31 7.12
CA LEU A 38 47.33 -1.77 7.14
C LEU A 38 46.11 -2.20 7.98
N LEU A 39 45.90 -1.55 9.11
CA LEU A 39 44.79 -1.86 10.03
C LEU A 39 43.48 -1.31 9.53
N ASP A 40 43.42 -0.03 9.15
CA ASP A 40 42.20 0.63 8.64
C ASP A 40 42.60 1.73 7.64
N ASN A 41 42.57 1.40 6.35
CA ASN A 41 42.95 2.32 5.27
C ASN A 41 41.89 3.41 5.06
N GLY A 42 42.30 4.66 5.11
CA GLY A 42 41.42 5.80 4.91
C GLY A 42 40.81 6.40 6.17
N ARG A 43 41.10 5.82 7.37
CA ARG A 43 40.62 6.38 8.65
C ARG A 43 41.41 7.63 9.07
N ARG A 44 42.69 7.67 8.72
CA ARG A 44 43.59 8.81 8.97
C ARG A 44 44.15 9.31 7.63
N GLY A 45 43.74 10.49 7.19
CA GLY A 45 44.23 11.10 5.95
C GLY A 45 43.72 10.43 4.68
N ARG A 46 44.46 10.61 3.58
CA ARG A 46 44.08 10.03 2.28
C ARG A 46 44.32 8.54 2.27
N ALA A 47 43.34 7.77 1.79
CA ALA A 47 43.49 6.34 1.60
C ALA A 47 44.60 6.01 0.61
N ILE A 48 45.41 4.97 0.94
CA ILE A 48 46.43 4.45 0.04
C ILE A 48 45.75 3.73 -1.12
N THR A 49 46.09 4.13 -2.33
CA THR A 49 45.50 3.58 -3.54
C THR A 49 46.47 2.65 -4.28
N GLY A 50 45.94 1.71 -5.05
CA GLY A 50 46.70 0.89 -5.99
C GLY A 50 46.98 1.60 -7.31
N SER A 51 47.54 0.87 -8.27
CA SER A 51 47.79 1.37 -9.63
C SER A 51 46.55 1.92 -10.33
N ASN A 52 45.39 1.37 -10.05
CA ASN A 52 44.08 1.76 -10.60
C ASN A 52 43.38 2.89 -9.83
N LYS A 53 44.10 3.65 -8.98
CA LYS A 53 43.55 4.73 -8.13
C LYS A 53 42.44 4.31 -7.16
N ARG A 54 42.18 3.00 -7.01
CA ARG A 54 41.22 2.48 -6.03
C ARG A 54 41.87 2.28 -4.67
N PRO A 55 41.20 2.58 -3.55
CA PRO A 55 41.71 2.30 -2.20
C PRO A 55 42.03 0.82 -2.05
N LEU A 56 43.18 0.51 -1.43
CA LEU A 56 43.54 -0.86 -1.11
C LEU A 56 42.75 -1.36 0.10
N LYS A 57 42.36 -2.63 0.10
CA LYS A 57 41.65 -3.24 1.24
C LYS A 57 42.60 -3.41 2.41
N SER A 58 42.20 -2.89 3.57
CA SER A 58 42.85 -3.08 4.87
C SER A 58 42.27 -4.27 5.63
N LEU A 59 42.83 -4.60 6.79
CA LEU A 59 42.31 -5.64 7.67
C LEU A 59 40.87 -5.31 8.16
N ALA A 60 40.62 -4.05 8.51
CA ALA A 60 39.30 -3.62 8.92
C ALA A 60 38.25 -3.78 7.78
N ASP A 61 38.61 -3.52 6.53
CA ASP A 61 37.71 -3.66 5.37
C ASP A 61 37.35 -5.13 5.08
N MET A 62 38.15 -6.08 5.56
CA MET A 62 37.85 -7.51 5.49
C MET A 62 36.76 -7.95 6.47
N ILE A 63 36.54 -7.18 7.53
CA ILE A 63 35.58 -7.48 8.59
C ILE A 63 34.32 -6.60 8.47
N LYS A 64 34.55 -5.30 8.24
CA LYS A 64 33.49 -4.27 8.19
C LYS A 64 32.80 -4.17 6.83
N GLY A 65 31.59 -3.64 6.85
CA GLY A 65 30.83 -3.26 5.66
C GLY A 65 30.15 -4.41 4.94
N LYS A 66 29.51 -4.10 3.80
CA LYS A 66 28.72 -5.04 3.00
C LYS A 66 29.54 -6.22 2.45
N GLN A 67 30.82 -5.99 2.15
CA GLN A 67 31.75 -6.98 1.62
C GLN A 67 32.65 -7.59 2.69
N GLY A 68 32.43 -7.25 3.96
CA GLY A 68 33.14 -7.83 5.11
C GLY A 68 32.65 -9.23 5.47
N ARG A 69 33.43 -9.94 6.33
CA ARG A 69 33.11 -11.31 6.73
C ARG A 69 31.75 -11.45 7.41
N PHE A 70 31.39 -10.51 8.28
CA PHE A 70 30.13 -10.61 9.01
C PHE A 70 28.92 -10.60 8.05
N ARG A 71 28.84 -9.65 7.15
CA ARG A 71 27.68 -9.51 6.25
C ARG A 71 27.70 -10.45 5.04
N GLN A 72 28.88 -10.83 4.56
CA GLN A 72 29.01 -11.61 3.33
C GLN A 72 29.07 -13.12 3.56
N ASN A 73 29.65 -13.57 4.69
CA ASN A 73 29.94 -14.98 4.91
C ASN A 73 29.36 -15.56 6.21
N LEU A 74 28.96 -14.72 7.20
CA LEU A 74 28.46 -15.19 8.49
C LEU A 74 26.95 -15.00 8.64
N LEU A 75 26.42 -13.81 8.37
CA LEU A 75 24.99 -13.52 8.45
C LEU A 75 24.20 -14.09 7.26
N GLY A 76 24.86 -14.33 6.14
CA GLY A 76 24.29 -14.96 4.96
C GLY A 76 25.39 -15.66 4.18
N LYS A 77 25.14 -16.90 3.73
CA LYS A 77 26.09 -17.73 2.99
C LYS A 77 25.50 -18.15 1.66
N ARG A 78 26.36 -18.48 0.69
CA ARG A 78 25.94 -19.22 -0.50
C ARG A 78 25.62 -20.66 -0.06
N VAL A 79 24.47 -21.17 -0.50
CA VAL A 79 23.98 -22.48 -0.12
C VAL A 79 23.92 -23.39 -1.34
N ASP A 80 24.17 -24.68 -1.13
CA ASP A 80 23.98 -25.72 -2.12
C ASP A 80 22.48 -26.09 -2.25
N TYR A 81 22.14 -26.91 -3.22
CA TYR A 81 20.77 -27.33 -3.52
C TYR A 81 19.82 -26.14 -3.75
N SER A 82 20.33 -25.14 -4.44
CA SER A 82 19.59 -23.97 -4.85
C SER A 82 19.80 -23.68 -6.34
N GLY A 83 18.78 -23.13 -6.96
CA GLY A 83 18.81 -22.76 -8.37
C GLY A 83 18.06 -21.46 -8.59
N ARG A 84 18.18 -20.90 -9.77
CA ARG A 84 17.50 -19.66 -10.17
C ARG A 84 17.00 -19.76 -11.58
N SER A 85 15.79 -19.28 -11.84
CA SER A 85 15.22 -19.19 -13.18
C SER A 85 14.22 -18.05 -13.28
N VAL A 86 13.85 -17.73 -14.51
CA VAL A 86 12.78 -16.78 -14.82
C VAL A 86 11.43 -17.36 -14.39
N ILE A 87 10.53 -16.52 -13.94
CA ILE A 87 9.16 -16.91 -13.58
C ILE A 87 8.18 -16.62 -14.71
N VAL A 88 7.18 -17.48 -14.83
CA VAL A 88 6.03 -17.31 -15.72
C VAL A 88 4.75 -17.61 -14.95
N VAL A 89 3.62 -17.16 -15.47
CA VAL A 89 2.32 -17.41 -14.85
C VAL A 89 1.96 -18.89 -14.94
N GLY A 90 1.40 -19.43 -13.83
CA GLY A 90 0.85 -20.78 -13.76
C GLY A 90 -0.64 -20.73 -13.42
N PRO A 91 -1.55 -20.45 -14.38
CA PRO A 91 -2.96 -20.22 -14.08
C PRO A 91 -3.72 -21.49 -13.66
N THR A 92 -3.18 -22.67 -13.95
CA THR A 92 -3.78 -23.98 -13.61
C THR A 92 -3.28 -24.55 -12.28
N LEU A 93 -2.30 -23.91 -11.65
CA LEU A 93 -1.76 -24.31 -10.36
C LEU A 93 -2.76 -24.05 -9.24
N LYS A 94 -2.72 -24.89 -8.20
CA LYS A 94 -3.38 -24.60 -6.92
C LYS A 94 -2.49 -23.68 -6.07
N LEU A 95 -3.05 -23.00 -5.10
CA LEU A 95 -2.34 -22.00 -4.28
C LEU A 95 -1.07 -22.54 -3.61
N HIS A 96 -1.06 -23.82 -3.22
CA HIS A 96 0.09 -24.49 -2.59
C HIS A 96 1.12 -25.02 -3.59
N GLN A 97 0.90 -24.92 -4.89
CA GLN A 97 1.72 -25.52 -5.93
C GLN A 97 2.59 -24.49 -6.66
N CYS A 98 3.76 -24.94 -7.11
CA CYS A 98 4.57 -24.21 -8.07
C CYS A 98 5.03 -25.16 -9.19
N GLY A 99 5.18 -24.63 -10.40
CA GLY A 99 5.72 -25.39 -11.51
C GLY A 99 7.25 -25.34 -11.53
N LEU A 100 7.92 -26.46 -11.37
CA LEU A 100 9.38 -26.55 -11.38
C LEU A 100 9.84 -27.26 -12.65
N PRO A 101 10.77 -26.68 -13.44
CA PRO A 101 11.32 -27.34 -14.61
C PRO A 101 11.96 -28.71 -14.26
N LYS A 102 11.64 -29.75 -15.02
CA LYS A 102 12.12 -31.11 -14.77
C LYS A 102 13.65 -31.19 -14.60
N LYS A 103 14.40 -30.54 -15.48
CA LYS A 103 15.88 -30.56 -15.42
C LYS A 103 16.42 -29.86 -14.19
N MET A 104 15.77 -28.76 -13.75
CA MET A 104 16.13 -28.07 -12.53
C MET A 104 15.83 -28.96 -11.32
N ALA A 105 14.68 -29.60 -11.28
CA ALA A 105 14.30 -30.52 -10.22
C ALA A 105 15.26 -31.71 -10.11
N LEU A 106 15.66 -32.28 -11.23
CA LEU A 106 16.64 -33.38 -11.27
C LEU A 106 17.96 -33.00 -10.61
N GLU A 107 18.44 -31.79 -10.89
CA GLU A 107 19.70 -31.29 -10.31
C GLU A 107 19.58 -31.00 -8.80
N LEU A 108 18.47 -30.38 -8.40
CA LEU A 108 18.23 -29.97 -7.00
C LEU A 108 18.00 -31.17 -6.07
N PHE A 109 17.31 -32.21 -6.53
CA PHE A 109 16.95 -33.38 -5.74
C PHE A 109 17.92 -34.57 -5.87
N LYS A 110 19.10 -34.37 -6.47
CA LYS A 110 20.11 -35.43 -6.66
C LYS A 110 20.35 -36.31 -5.44
N PRO A 111 20.57 -35.79 -4.22
CA PRO A 111 20.86 -36.65 -3.05
C PRO A 111 19.72 -37.61 -2.75
N PHE A 112 18.48 -37.13 -2.85
CA PHE A 112 17.30 -37.92 -2.56
C PHE A 112 17.08 -39.01 -3.62
N ILE A 113 17.37 -38.68 -4.89
CA ILE A 113 17.30 -39.65 -6.01
C ILE A 113 18.33 -40.75 -5.83
N PHE A 114 19.58 -40.39 -5.46
CA PHE A 114 20.62 -41.39 -5.21
C PHE A 114 20.24 -42.35 -4.09
N GLY A 115 19.73 -41.83 -2.97
CA GLY A 115 19.28 -42.64 -1.84
C GLY A 115 18.12 -43.61 -2.23
N LYS A 116 17.15 -43.11 -3.02
CA LYS A 116 16.03 -43.97 -3.47
C LYS A 116 16.44 -44.98 -4.54
N LEU A 117 17.37 -44.63 -5.45
CA LEU A 117 17.94 -45.58 -6.40
C LEU A 117 18.65 -46.75 -5.72
N GLU A 118 19.41 -46.46 -4.66
CA GLU A 118 20.10 -47.46 -3.84
C GLU A 118 19.09 -48.30 -3.04
N ALA A 119 18.13 -47.69 -2.38
CA ALA A 119 17.08 -48.37 -1.61
C ALA A 119 16.19 -49.29 -2.46
N ARG A 120 15.94 -48.96 -3.73
CA ARG A 120 15.20 -49.82 -4.68
C ARG A 120 16.09 -50.89 -5.34
N GLY A 121 17.38 -50.90 -5.08
CA GLY A 121 18.33 -51.85 -5.64
C GLY A 121 18.64 -51.66 -7.14
N LEU A 122 18.22 -50.54 -7.73
CA LEU A 122 18.49 -50.17 -9.13
C LEU A 122 19.96 -49.76 -9.35
N ALA A 123 20.60 -49.29 -8.33
CA ALA A 123 22.02 -48.94 -8.32
C ALA A 123 22.72 -49.57 -7.10
N THR A 124 23.78 -50.27 -7.30
CA THR A 124 24.57 -50.91 -6.22
C THR A 124 25.60 -49.98 -5.60
N THR A 125 25.94 -48.88 -6.25
CA THR A 125 26.90 -47.89 -5.80
C THR A 125 26.47 -46.50 -6.17
N ILE A 126 26.86 -45.51 -5.37
CA ILE A 126 26.63 -44.06 -5.65
C ILE A 126 27.17 -43.65 -7.03
N LYS A 127 28.30 -44.27 -7.46
CA LYS A 127 28.90 -44.00 -8.77
C LYS A 127 28.01 -44.51 -9.93
N ALA A 128 27.35 -45.64 -9.75
CA ALA A 128 26.36 -46.18 -10.71
C ALA A 128 25.11 -45.31 -10.74
N ALA A 129 24.58 -44.93 -9.57
CA ALA A 129 23.45 -44.02 -9.46
C ALA A 129 23.72 -42.66 -10.16
N LYS A 130 24.92 -42.07 -9.97
CA LYS A 130 25.32 -40.84 -10.64
C LYS A 130 25.32 -40.97 -12.16
N LYS A 131 25.83 -42.09 -12.70
CA LYS A 131 25.80 -42.34 -14.15
C LYS A 131 24.38 -42.51 -14.69
N MET A 132 23.46 -43.12 -13.94
CA MET A 132 22.07 -43.28 -14.34
C MET A 132 21.39 -41.88 -14.39
N VAL A 133 21.61 -41.01 -13.41
CA VAL A 133 21.08 -39.65 -13.37
C VAL A 133 21.66 -38.79 -14.51
N GLU A 134 22.96 -38.92 -14.80
CA GLU A 134 23.59 -38.21 -15.93
C GLU A 134 23.05 -38.67 -17.30
N ARG A 135 22.59 -39.93 -17.41
CA ARG A 135 21.95 -40.48 -18.63
C ARG A 135 20.46 -40.19 -18.73
N GLU A 136 19.85 -39.59 -17.70
CA GLU A 136 18.43 -39.26 -17.64
C GLU A 136 17.54 -40.50 -18.01
N THR A 137 17.82 -41.66 -17.38
CA THR A 137 17.05 -42.87 -17.67
C THR A 137 15.58 -42.75 -17.21
N PRO A 138 14.62 -43.46 -17.83
CA PRO A 138 13.19 -43.39 -17.47
C PRO A 138 12.93 -43.65 -15.98
N GLU A 139 13.64 -44.61 -15.38
CA GLU A 139 13.50 -44.94 -13.96
C GLU A 139 13.86 -43.79 -13.05
N VAL A 140 14.79 -42.90 -13.48
CA VAL A 140 15.18 -41.71 -12.72
C VAL A 140 14.05 -40.71 -12.69
N TRP A 141 13.30 -40.54 -13.77
CA TRP A 141 12.14 -39.65 -13.82
C TRP A 141 11.01 -40.15 -12.92
N ASP A 142 10.74 -41.46 -12.89
CA ASP A 142 9.74 -42.03 -11.99
C ASP A 142 10.12 -41.83 -10.51
N ILE A 143 11.40 -42.03 -10.19
CA ILE A 143 11.90 -41.83 -8.84
C ILE A 143 11.85 -40.33 -8.49
N LEU A 144 12.16 -39.43 -9.43
CA LEU A 144 12.05 -37.97 -9.20
C LEU A 144 10.60 -37.59 -8.88
N ALA A 145 9.63 -38.10 -9.60
CA ALA A 145 8.21 -37.87 -9.34
C ALA A 145 7.81 -38.32 -7.92
N ASP A 146 8.32 -39.48 -7.48
CA ASP A 146 8.09 -39.98 -6.12
C ASP A 146 8.81 -39.18 -5.03
N VAL A 147 9.98 -38.66 -5.31
CA VAL A 147 10.78 -37.85 -4.35
C VAL A 147 10.11 -36.48 -4.12
N ILE A 148 9.60 -35.88 -5.19
CA ILE A 148 8.97 -34.55 -5.14
C ILE A 148 7.64 -34.57 -4.40
N ARG A 149 6.94 -35.69 -4.40
CA ARG A 149 5.67 -35.80 -3.69
C ARG A 149 5.85 -35.48 -2.21
N GLU A 150 5.12 -34.49 -1.73
CA GLU A 150 5.13 -33.99 -0.35
C GLU A 150 6.45 -33.37 0.14
N HIS A 151 7.41 -33.10 -0.75
CA HIS A 151 8.66 -32.43 -0.42
C HIS A 151 8.55 -30.93 -0.82
N PRO A 152 8.33 -30.01 0.13
CA PRO A 152 8.17 -28.61 -0.19
C PRO A 152 9.49 -27.98 -0.65
N VAL A 153 9.41 -27.02 -1.56
CA VAL A 153 10.53 -26.15 -1.97
C VAL A 153 10.26 -24.72 -1.57
N LEU A 154 11.32 -23.98 -1.27
CA LEU A 154 11.22 -22.57 -0.95
C LEU A 154 11.49 -21.74 -2.20
N LEU A 155 10.57 -20.82 -2.52
CA LEU A 155 10.76 -19.82 -3.56
C LEU A 155 11.07 -18.47 -2.92
N ASN A 156 12.07 -17.78 -3.43
CA ASN A 156 12.49 -16.46 -2.97
C ASN A 156 12.65 -15.50 -4.15
N ARG A 157 12.10 -14.30 -4.04
CA ARG A 157 12.35 -13.19 -4.96
C ARG A 157 13.19 -12.11 -4.28
N ALA A 158 14.27 -11.70 -4.92
CA ALA A 158 15.05 -10.55 -4.49
C ALA A 158 14.50 -9.24 -5.13
N PRO A 159 14.36 -8.15 -4.36
CA PRO A 159 14.72 -8.00 -2.95
C PRO A 159 13.66 -8.59 -2.00
N THR A 160 14.10 -9.28 -0.95
CA THR A 160 13.21 -9.80 0.10
C THR A 160 12.95 -8.67 1.11
N LEU A 161 11.78 -8.03 1.00
CA LEU A 161 11.42 -6.88 1.82
C LEU A 161 10.77 -7.27 3.15
N HIS A 162 10.02 -8.37 3.16
CA HIS A 162 9.32 -8.89 4.32
C HIS A 162 9.31 -10.42 4.29
N ARG A 163 8.85 -11.05 5.37
CA ARG A 163 8.88 -12.52 5.51
C ARG A 163 8.13 -13.28 4.41
N LEU A 164 7.10 -12.67 3.79
CA LEU A 164 6.35 -13.29 2.70
C LEU A 164 7.08 -13.30 1.35
N GLY A 165 8.25 -12.67 1.26
CA GLY A 165 9.17 -12.80 0.13
C GLY A 165 9.85 -14.17 0.02
N ILE A 166 9.64 -15.05 1.01
CA ILE A 166 10.06 -16.46 0.98
C ILE A 166 8.86 -17.31 1.41
N GLN A 167 8.36 -18.15 0.51
CA GLN A 167 7.25 -19.05 0.80
C GLN A 167 7.56 -20.46 0.31
N ALA A 168 6.95 -21.45 0.96
CA ALA A 168 7.05 -22.84 0.57
C ALA A 168 5.92 -23.22 -0.38
N PHE A 169 6.24 -24.08 -1.33
CA PHE A 169 5.29 -24.65 -2.31
C PHE A 169 5.58 -26.13 -2.53
N GLU A 170 4.56 -26.87 -2.90
CA GLU A 170 4.73 -28.22 -3.43
C GLU A 170 5.10 -28.13 -4.92
N PRO A 171 6.25 -28.67 -5.36
CA PRO A 171 6.64 -28.61 -6.75
C PRO A 171 5.83 -29.57 -7.62
N VAL A 172 5.44 -29.10 -8.79
CA VAL A 172 4.87 -29.88 -9.89
C VAL A 172 5.86 -29.83 -11.05
N LEU A 173 6.20 -30.99 -11.59
CA LEU A 173 7.12 -31.07 -12.73
C LEU A 173 6.47 -30.51 -14.00
N ILE A 174 7.15 -29.60 -14.63
CA ILE A 174 6.73 -28.98 -15.89
C ILE A 174 7.81 -29.12 -16.96
N GLU A 175 7.38 -29.09 -18.21
CA GLU A 175 8.27 -28.95 -19.34
C GLU A 175 8.72 -27.47 -19.49
N GLY A 176 9.91 -27.26 -20.03
CA GLY A 176 10.46 -25.91 -20.25
C GLY A 176 11.58 -25.56 -19.29
N LYS A 177 11.90 -24.27 -19.19
CA LYS A 177 13.04 -23.75 -18.42
C LYS A 177 12.63 -22.72 -17.35
N ALA A 178 11.39 -22.22 -17.40
CA ALA A 178 10.87 -21.21 -16.49
C ALA A 178 10.06 -21.83 -15.35
N ILE A 179 10.12 -21.20 -14.18
CA ILE A 179 9.33 -21.59 -13.01
C ILE A 179 7.92 -21.04 -13.19
N GLN A 180 6.90 -21.84 -12.96
CA GLN A 180 5.51 -21.37 -12.93
C GLN A 180 5.14 -20.96 -11.51
N LEU A 181 4.60 -19.75 -11.39
CA LEU A 181 4.17 -19.17 -10.13
C LEU A 181 2.65 -18.95 -10.14
N HIS A 182 2.00 -19.25 -9.01
CA HIS A 182 0.58 -19.02 -8.85
C HIS A 182 0.26 -17.50 -8.86
N PRO A 183 -0.74 -17.04 -9.61
CA PRO A 183 -1.04 -15.61 -9.75
C PRO A 183 -1.34 -14.89 -8.43
N LEU A 184 -2.04 -15.53 -7.50
CA LEU A 184 -2.44 -14.91 -6.23
C LEU A 184 -1.27 -14.62 -5.28
N VAL A 185 -0.13 -15.29 -5.41
CA VAL A 185 1.05 -15.02 -4.57
C VAL A 185 1.94 -13.91 -5.13
N CYS A 186 1.70 -13.45 -6.36
CA CYS A 186 2.49 -12.38 -6.98
C CYS A 186 2.50 -11.09 -6.15
N ALA A 187 1.38 -10.74 -5.51
CA ALA A 187 1.27 -9.57 -4.63
C ALA A 187 2.21 -9.66 -3.42
N ALA A 188 2.32 -10.84 -2.79
CA ALA A 188 3.19 -11.09 -1.65
C ALA A 188 4.68 -10.97 -2.00
N TYR A 189 5.06 -11.38 -3.19
CA TYR A 189 6.43 -11.27 -3.71
C TYR A 189 6.72 -9.91 -4.36
N ASN A 190 5.71 -9.09 -4.61
CA ASN A 190 5.79 -7.93 -5.50
C ASN A 190 6.42 -8.32 -6.85
N ALA A 191 6.01 -9.49 -7.39
CA ALA A 191 6.54 -10.08 -8.61
C ALA A 191 5.63 -9.80 -9.80
N ASP A 192 6.24 -9.57 -10.95
CA ASP A 192 5.58 -9.53 -12.24
C ASP A 192 6.30 -10.46 -13.25
N PHE A 193 5.71 -10.65 -14.41
CA PHE A 193 6.20 -11.61 -15.40
C PHE A 193 6.93 -10.93 -16.57
N ASP A 194 7.57 -9.80 -16.31
CA ASP A 194 8.33 -9.01 -17.31
C ASP A 194 9.79 -9.47 -17.48
N GLY A 195 10.19 -10.55 -16.84
CA GLY A 195 11.55 -11.08 -16.84
C GLY A 195 12.11 -11.29 -15.43
N ASP A 196 11.28 -11.16 -14.41
CA ASP A 196 11.66 -11.44 -13.03
C ASP A 196 12.17 -12.87 -12.87
N GLN A 197 13.14 -13.03 -11.97
CA GLN A 197 13.71 -14.32 -11.61
C GLN A 197 13.47 -14.62 -10.13
N MET A 198 13.27 -15.89 -9.82
CA MET A 198 13.16 -16.37 -8.45
C MET A 198 14.19 -17.47 -8.17
N ALA A 199 14.67 -17.49 -6.93
CA ALA A 199 15.53 -18.55 -6.43
C ALA A 199 14.68 -19.68 -5.84
N VAL A 200 15.11 -20.92 -6.06
CA VAL A 200 14.51 -22.13 -5.49
C VAL A 200 15.51 -22.75 -4.53
N HIS A 201 15.05 -23.10 -3.34
CA HIS A 201 15.84 -23.78 -2.31
C HIS A 201 15.13 -25.05 -1.86
N VAL A 202 15.88 -26.12 -1.67
CA VAL A 202 15.35 -27.41 -1.21
C VAL A 202 15.70 -27.60 0.26
N PRO A 203 14.73 -27.71 1.17
CA PRO A 203 14.99 -28.15 2.55
C PRO A 203 15.50 -29.57 2.58
N LEU A 204 16.61 -29.82 3.29
CA LEU A 204 17.30 -31.11 3.29
C LEU A 204 16.86 -32.02 4.43
N THR A 205 16.73 -31.47 5.65
CA THR A 205 16.38 -32.25 6.84
C THR A 205 14.85 -32.36 7.01
N LEU A 206 14.40 -33.37 7.74
CA LEU A 206 12.97 -33.56 8.03
C LEU A 206 12.41 -32.39 8.86
N GLU A 207 13.20 -31.84 9.80
CA GLU A 207 12.83 -30.70 10.61
C GLU A 207 12.62 -29.48 9.73
N ALA A 208 13.53 -29.19 8.79
CA ALA A 208 13.38 -28.08 7.84
C ALA A 208 12.17 -28.24 6.92
N GLN A 209 11.88 -29.47 6.49
CA GLN A 209 10.67 -29.76 5.69
C GLN A 209 9.38 -29.54 6.49
N LEU A 210 9.38 -29.94 7.78
CA LEU A 210 8.25 -29.70 8.69
C LEU A 210 8.02 -28.21 8.93
N GLU A 211 9.09 -27.45 9.19
CA GLU A 211 8.98 -25.99 9.33
C GLU A 211 8.47 -25.32 8.05
N ALA A 212 8.97 -25.74 6.89
CA ALA A 212 8.51 -25.24 5.60
C ALA A 212 7.01 -25.52 5.41
N ARG A 213 6.55 -26.73 5.74
CA ARG A 213 5.16 -27.14 5.56
C ARG A 213 4.21 -26.49 6.58
N ALA A 214 4.61 -26.39 7.83
CA ALA A 214 3.75 -25.87 8.90
C ALA A 214 3.69 -24.33 8.96
N LEU A 215 4.82 -23.64 8.69
CA LEU A 215 4.95 -22.21 8.89
C LEU A 215 5.04 -21.41 7.59
N MET A 216 5.74 -21.93 6.58
CA MET A 216 6.11 -21.18 5.38
C MET A 216 5.25 -21.49 4.16
N MET A 217 4.36 -22.47 4.22
CA MET A 217 3.50 -22.81 3.09
C MET A 217 2.65 -21.60 2.70
N SER A 218 2.48 -21.36 1.42
CA SER A 218 1.68 -20.26 0.88
C SER A 218 0.23 -20.25 1.39
N THR A 219 -0.35 -21.43 1.60
CA THR A 219 -1.70 -21.60 2.14
C THR A 219 -1.85 -21.18 3.60
N ASN A 220 -0.77 -21.18 4.38
CA ASN A 220 -0.78 -20.74 5.78
C ASN A 220 -0.54 -19.23 5.94
N ASN A 221 -0.13 -18.54 4.88
CA ASN A 221 0.19 -17.13 4.87
C ASN A 221 -0.82 -16.33 4.04
N ILE A 222 -2.09 -16.35 4.45
CA ILE A 222 -3.19 -15.66 3.76
C ILE A 222 -3.23 -14.19 4.16
N LEU A 223 -3.03 -13.88 5.45
CA LEU A 223 -3.09 -12.53 5.99
C LEU A 223 -1.73 -11.85 6.01
N SER A 224 -1.72 -10.55 5.78
CA SER A 224 -0.52 -9.73 5.90
C SER A 224 -0.16 -9.52 7.38
N PRO A 225 1.10 -9.74 7.78
CA PRO A 225 1.54 -9.43 9.14
C PRO A 225 1.57 -7.93 9.45
N ALA A 226 1.49 -7.07 8.44
CA ALA A 226 1.50 -5.61 8.61
C ALA A 226 0.12 -5.04 8.93
N SER A 227 -0.94 -5.49 8.23
CA SER A 227 -2.30 -4.93 8.34
C SER A 227 -3.34 -5.93 8.82
N GLY A 228 -3.09 -7.23 8.73
CA GLY A 228 -4.08 -8.27 9.00
C GLY A 228 -5.12 -8.46 7.90
N GLU A 229 -4.98 -7.77 6.78
CA GLU A 229 -5.81 -7.96 5.59
C GLU A 229 -5.30 -9.12 4.72
N PRO A 230 -6.16 -9.76 3.93
CA PRO A 230 -5.72 -10.79 3.00
C PRO A 230 -4.71 -10.26 1.99
N ILE A 231 -3.59 -10.98 1.82
CA ILE A 231 -2.57 -10.64 0.81
C ILE A 231 -2.80 -11.40 -0.50
N ILE A 232 -3.50 -12.52 -0.46
CA ILE A 232 -3.87 -13.33 -1.63
C ILE A 232 -5.08 -12.76 -2.38
N VAL A 233 -5.12 -11.45 -2.57
CA VAL A 233 -6.21 -10.77 -3.26
C VAL A 233 -6.01 -10.87 -4.76
N PRO A 234 -7.04 -11.28 -5.52
CA PRO A 234 -7.01 -11.25 -6.97
C PRO A 234 -6.69 -9.88 -7.54
N SER A 235 -6.09 -9.85 -8.71
CA SER A 235 -5.73 -8.63 -9.43
C SER A 235 -5.98 -8.77 -10.93
N GLN A 236 -5.93 -7.64 -11.65
CA GLN A 236 -6.00 -7.56 -13.11
C GLN A 236 -7.18 -8.36 -13.69
N ASP A 237 -6.92 -9.38 -14.49
CA ASP A 237 -7.92 -10.13 -15.25
C ASP A 237 -8.97 -10.82 -14.38
N VAL A 238 -8.56 -11.32 -13.22
CA VAL A 238 -9.50 -11.96 -12.28
C VAL A 238 -10.52 -10.96 -11.76
N VAL A 239 -10.06 -9.79 -11.34
CA VAL A 239 -10.94 -8.71 -10.87
C VAL A 239 -11.87 -8.23 -11.98
N LEU A 240 -11.34 -8.03 -13.19
CA LEU A 240 -12.14 -7.62 -14.34
C LEU A 240 -13.24 -8.64 -14.65
N GLY A 241 -12.90 -9.93 -14.67
CA GLY A 241 -13.86 -11.00 -14.96
C GLY A 241 -14.99 -11.09 -13.93
N LEU A 242 -14.66 -11.00 -12.64
CA LEU A 242 -15.64 -11.01 -11.56
C LEU A 242 -16.50 -9.73 -11.55
N TYR A 243 -15.89 -8.59 -11.82
CA TYR A 243 -16.62 -7.33 -11.94
C TYR A 243 -17.59 -7.36 -13.12
N TYR A 244 -17.17 -7.80 -14.30
CA TYR A 244 -18.02 -7.95 -15.47
C TYR A 244 -19.18 -8.91 -15.19
N MET A 245 -18.91 -10.06 -14.56
CA MET A 245 -19.93 -11.04 -14.21
C MET A 245 -21.02 -10.47 -13.29
N THR A 246 -20.65 -9.61 -12.36
CA THR A 246 -21.57 -9.09 -11.31
C THR A 246 -22.21 -7.75 -11.65
N ARG A 247 -21.96 -7.19 -12.84
CA ARG A 247 -22.61 -5.97 -13.32
C ARG A 247 -24.05 -6.23 -13.74
N GLU A 248 -24.85 -5.18 -13.73
CA GLU A 248 -26.23 -5.19 -14.21
C GLU A 248 -26.37 -4.38 -15.49
N ALA A 249 -27.28 -4.79 -16.35
CA ALA A 249 -27.67 -4.07 -17.55
C ALA A 249 -29.19 -4.04 -17.68
N ILE A 250 -29.70 -2.92 -18.22
CA ILE A 250 -31.10 -2.68 -18.45
C ILE A 250 -31.45 -3.12 -19.85
N ASN A 251 -32.70 -3.55 -20.07
CA ASN A 251 -33.24 -3.96 -21.36
C ASN A 251 -32.48 -5.13 -22.04
N VAL A 252 -32.12 -6.12 -21.26
CA VAL A 252 -31.46 -7.34 -21.74
C VAL A 252 -32.40 -8.54 -21.69
N PRO A 253 -32.17 -9.59 -22.52
CA PRO A 253 -32.98 -10.80 -22.50
C PRO A 253 -33.08 -11.43 -21.12
N GLY A 254 -34.31 -11.77 -20.68
CA GLY A 254 -34.53 -12.41 -19.39
C GLY A 254 -34.74 -11.49 -18.20
N GLU A 255 -34.75 -10.18 -18.40
CA GLU A 255 -35.02 -9.21 -17.33
C GLU A 255 -36.42 -9.42 -16.70
N GLY A 256 -36.45 -9.42 -15.34
CA GLY A 256 -37.69 -9.58 -14.55
C GLY A 256 -38.14 -11.03 -14.36
N MET A 257 -37.45 -12.02 -14.90
CA MET A 257 -37.78 -13.44 -14.68
C MET A 257 -37.54 -13.85 -13.22
N ALA A 258 -38.39 -14.76 -12.72
CA ALA A 258 -38.26 -15.34 -11.40
C ALA A 258 -37.84 -16.81 -11.49
N PHE A 259 -36.88 -17.22 -10.66
CA PHE A 259 -36.32 -18.56 -10.62
C PHE A 259 -36.46 -19.18 -9.23
N ALA A 260 -36.67 -20.50 -9.19
CA ALA A 260 -36.85 -21.24 -7.96
C ALA A 260 -35.53 -21.47 -7.21
N ASP A 261 -34.41 -21.63 -7.92
CA ASP A 261 -33.07 -21.78 -7.36
C ASP A 261 -31.97 -21.31 -8.33
N VAL A 262 -30.75 -21.28 -7.88
CA VAL A 262 -29.58 -20.86 -8.67
C VAL A 262 -29.27 -21.86 -9.80
N ARG A 263 -29.64 -23.14 -9.64
CA ARG A 263 -29.41 -24.16 -10.67
C ARG A 263 -30.32 -23.93 -11.87
N GLU A 264 -31.55 -23.46 -11.64
CA GLU A 264 -32.47 -23.08 -12.70
C GLU A 264 -31.92 -21.88 -13.49
N VAL A 265 -31.38 -20.88 -12.78
CA VAL A 265 -30.68 -19.74 -13.41
C VAL A 265 -29.52 -20.21 -14.29
N SER A 266 -28.70 -21.16 -13.80
CA SER A 266 -27.57 -21.72 -14.55
C SER A 266 -28.04 -22.41 -15.85
N ARG A 267 -29.14 -23.15 -15.80
CA ARG A 267 -29.73 -23.80 -16.98
C ARG A 267 -30.27 -22.78 -17.99
N ALA A 268 -31.00 -21.78 -17.51
CA ALA A 268 -31.56 -20.71 -18.35
C ALA A 268 -30.43 -19.89 -19.01
N PHE A 269 -29.36 -19.63 -18.29
CA PHE A 269 -28.18 -18.94 -18.84
C PHE A 269 -27.47 -19.78 -19.92
N ARG A 270 -27.23 -21.08 -19.65
CA ARG A 270 -26.60 -21.99 -20.62
C ARG A 270 -27.44 -22.20 -21.88
N SER A 271 -28.77 -22.12 -21.78
CA SER A 271 -29.69 -22.21 -22.93
C SER A 271 -29.83 -20.90 -23.70
N GLY A 272 -29.18 -19.79 -23.24
CA GLY A 272 -29.24 -18.49 -23.89
C GLY A 272 -30.57 -17.73 -23.71
N GLN A 273 -31.46 -18.17 -22.83
CA GLN A 273 -32.74 -17.51 -22.55
C GLN A 273 -32.60 -16.24 -21.72
N VAL A 274 -31.56 -16.17 -20.89
CA VAL A 274 -31.26 -15.02 -20.04
C VAL A 274 -29.83 -14.53 -20.26
N SER A 275 -29.68 -13.19 -20.23
CA SER A 275 -28.34 -12.58 -20.26
C SER A 275 -27.67 -12.63 -18.90
N LEU A 276 -26.33 -12.61 -18.89
CA LEU A 276 -25.52 -12.58 -17.66
C LEU A 276 -25.86 -11.40 -16.75
N HIS A 277 -26.16 -10.25 -17.34
CA HIS A 277 -26.39 -8.96 -16.65
C HIS A 277 -27.87 -8.69 -16.34
N ALA A 278 -28.76 -9.61 -16.70
CA ALA A 278 -30.21 -9.42 -16.50
C ALA A 278 -30.57 -9.40 -15.01
N ARG A 279 -31.41 -8.45 -14.62
CA ARG A 279 -32.03 -8.42 -13.29
C ARG A 279 -33.09 -9.52 -13.19
N VAL A 280 -32.98 -10.37 -12.19
CA VAL A 280 -33.86 -11.52 -11.97
C VAL A 280 -34.19 -11.66 -10.49
N LYS A 281 -35.29 -12.36 -10.20
CA LYS A 281 -35.66 -12.72 -8.84
C LYS A 281 -35.33 -14.19 -8.60
N VAL A 282 -34.48 -14.45 -7.61
CA VAL A 282 -34.01 -15.82 -7.31
C VAL A 282 -34.24 -16.12 -5.84
N ARG A 283 -34.69 -17.34 -5.55
CA ARG A 283 -34.68 -17.82 -4.16
C ARG A 283 -33.28 -18.28 -3.81
N VAL A 284 -32.71 -17.59 -2.82
CA VAL A 284 -31.38 -17.87 -2.32
C VAL A 284 -31.47 -18.27 -0.83
N VAL A 285 -30.63 -19.17 -0.40
CA VAL A 285 -30.49 -19.53 1.01
C VAL A 285 -29.75 -18.39 1.69
N GLN A 286 -30.40 -17.75 2.64
CA GLN A 286 -29.80 -16.73 3.50
C GLN A 286 -29.80 -17.20 4.95
N LEU A 287 -28.70 -16.91 5.66
CA LEU A 287 -28.62 -17.03 7.10
C LEU A 287 -29.32 -15.84 7.72
N VAL A 288 -30.44 -16.05 8.35
CA VAL A 288 -31.19 -15.02 9.06
C VAL A 288 -31.00 -15.23 10.56
N GLU A 289 -30.54 -14.20 11.26
CA GLU A 289 -30.50 -14.21 12.71
C GLU A 289 -31.95 -14.18 13.25
N THR A 290 -32.29 -15.17 14.03
CA THR A 290 -33.54 -15.23 14.78
C THR A 290 -33.45 -14.35 16.04
N GLU A 291 -34.58 -13.90 16.58
CA GLU A 291 -34.66 -13.10 17.84
C GLU A 291 -33.96 -13.75 19.05
N GLU A 292 -33.64 -15.04 18.94
CA GLU A 292 -32.92 -15.82 19.95
C GLU A 292 -31.37 -15.89 19.69
N GLY A 293 -30.87 -15.17 18.71
CA GLY A 293 -29.42 -15.17 18.35
C GLY A 293 -28.95 -16.45 17.65
N THR A 294 -29.84 -17.31 17.18
CA THR A 294 -29.53 -18.48 16.38
C THR A 294 -29.65 -18.17 14.90
N GLN A 295 -28.67 -18.62 14.12
CA GLN A 295 -28.69 -18.46 12.66
C GLN A 295 -29.50 -19.59 12.03
N GLU A 296 -30.59 -19.28 11.34
CA GLU A 296 -31.38 -20.24 10.55
C GLU A 296 -31.24 -20.01 9.06
N GLU A 297 -31.11 -21.11 8.33
CA GLU A 297 -31.14 -21.07 6.85
C GLU A 297 -32.57 -20.86 6.37
N ARG A 298 -32.87 -19.71 5.75
CA ARG A 298 -34.16 -19.41 5.13
C ARG A 298 -34.00 -19.17 3.62
N LEU A 299 -34.95 -19.69 2.86
CA LEU A 299 -35.10 -19.40 1.44
C LEU A 299 -35.80 -18.05 1.28
N VAL A 300 -35.06 -17.03 0.86
CA VAL A 300 -35.57 -15.68 0.63
C VAL A 300 -35.57 -15.40 -0.87
N LEU A 301 -36.66 -14.82 -1.36
CA LEU A 301 -36.73 -14.33 -2.75
C LEU A 301 -36.02 -12.97 -2.80
N THR A 302 -34.88 -12.92 -3.49
CA THR A 302 -34.04 -11.71 -3.53
C THR A 302 -33.90 -11.22 -4.97
N ASP A 303 -33.97 -9.90 -5.14
CA ASP A 303 -33.65 -9.25 -6.43
C ASP A 303 -32.13 -9.25 -6.62
N THR A 304 -31.68 -9.83 -7.74
CA THR A 304 -30.26 -10.01 -8.06
C THR A 304 -30.05 -10.02 -9.57
N THR A 305 -28.84 -10.24 -10.00
CA THR A 305 -28.52 -10.49 -11.42
C THR A 305 -28.17 -11.97 -11.62
N VAL A 306 -28.30 -12.44 -12.87
CA VAL A 306 -27.90 -13.81 -13.24
C VAL A 306 -26.45 -14.08 -12.86
N GLY A 307 -25.55 -13.13 -13.13
CA GLY A 307 -24.13 -13.25 -12.79
C GLY A 307 -23.87 -13.36 -11.30
N ARG A 308 -24.53 -12.54 -10.46
CA ARG A 308 -24.40 -12.61 -8.99
C ARG A 308 -24.95 -13.91 -8.43
N ALA A 309 -26.05 -14.41 -9.00
CA ALA A 309 -26.60 -15.71 -8.62
C ALA A 309 -25.63 -16.85 -8.96
N LEU A 310 -25.02 -16.84 -10.16
CA LEU A 310 -24.00 -17.84 -10.52
C LEU A 310 -22.74 -17.73 -9.66
N PHE A 311 -22.34 -16.51 -9.29
CA PHE A 311 -21.21 -16.27 -8.40
C PHE A 311 -21.46 -16.84 -7.00
N SER A 312 -22.68 -16.82 -6.51
CA SER A 312 -23.03 -17.38 -5.20
C SER A 312 -22.82 -18.89 -5.09
N GLU A 313 -22.77 -19.65 -6.21
CA GLU A 313 -22.46 -21.09 -6.19
C GLU A 313 -21.03 -21.39 -5.71
N ILE A 314 -20.10 -20.43 -5.90
CA ILE A 314 -18.68 -20.59 -5.56
C ILE A 314 -18.44 -20.14 -4.11
N VAL A 315 -19.25 -19.21 -3.62
CA VAL A 315 -19.10 -18.62 -2.27
C VAL A 315 -19.52 -19.64 -1.21
N PRO A 316 -18.76 -19.82 -0.12
CA PRO A 316 -19.15 -20.66 1.00
C PRO A 316 -20.51 -20.25 1.57
N LYS A 317 -21.35 -21.22 1.89
CA LYS A 317 -22.74 -21.01 2.34
C LYS A 317 -22.88 -20.26 3.66
N GLN A 318 -21.82 -20.23 4.47
CA GLN A 318 -21.79 -19.52 5.76
C GLN A 318 -21.72 -18.01 5.62
N LEU A 319 -21.47 -17.49 4.40
CA LEU A 319 -21.42 -16.05 4.16
C LEU A 319 -22.78 -15.52 3.73
N PRO A 320 -23.20 -14.34 4.22
CA PRO A 320 -24.48 -13.74 3.86
C PRO A 320 -24.48 -13.33 2.37
N PHE A 321 -25.61 -13.57 1.70
CA PHE A 321 -25.77 -13.26 0.27
C PHE A 321 -25.62 -11.77 -0.06
N ASP A 322 -25.93 -10.89 0.89
CA ASP A 322 -25.81 -9.43 0.70
C ASP A 322 -24.38 -8.96 0.41
N MET A 323 -23.38 -9.71 0.92
CA MET A 323 -21.98 -9.43 0.57
C MET A 323 -21.67 -9.74 -0.91
N VAL A 324 -22.45 -10.62 -1.52
CA VAL A 324 -22.29 -11.06 -2.92
C VAL A 324 -23.16 -10.24 -3.88
N ASN A 325 -24.29 -9.71 -3.41
CA ASN A 325 -25.27 -9.01 -4.22
C ASN A 325 -24.88 -7.54 -4.55
N LYS A 326 -23.65 -7.35 -4.94
CA LYS A 326 -23.07 -6.05 -5.35
C LYS A 326 -22.02 -6.26 -6.44
N PRO A 327 -21.65 -5.21 -7.20
CA PRO A 327 -20.54 -5.31 -8.13
C PRO A 327 -19.24 -5.71 -7.40
N MET A 328 -18.55 -6.74 -7.90
CA MET A 328 -17.34 -7.26 -7.28
C MET A 328 -16.12 -6.46 -7.70
N THR A 329 -15.94 -5.30 -7.08
CA THR A 329 -14.70 -4.52 -7.18
C THR A 329 -13.56 -5.19 -6.39
N LYS A 330 -12.32 -4.80 -6.64
CA LYS A 330 -11.16 -5.30 -5.88
C LYS A 330 -11.32 -5.18 -4.37
N LYS A 331 -11.91 -4.07 -3.90
CA LYS A 331 -12.21 -3.83 -2.47
C LYS A 331 -13.27 -4.80 -1.95
N ALA A 332 -14.34 -5.02 -2.72
CA ALA A 332 -15.41 -5.95 -2.34
C ALA A 332 -14.90 -7.39 -2.26
N ILE A 333 -14.05 -7.81 -3.21
CA ILE A 333 -13.42 -9.14 -3.22
C ILE A 333 -12.50 -9.32 -2.00
N SER A 334 -11.70 -8.30 -1.66
CA SER A 334 -10.84 -8.34 -0.47
C SER A 334 -11.65 -8.47 0.82
N ALA A 335 -12.73 -7.71 0.95
CA ALA A 335 -13.65 -7.81 2.09
C ALA A 335 -14.31 -9.19 2.18
N LEU A 336 -14.73 -9.75 1.04
CA LEU A 336 -15.32 -11.09 0.97
C LEU A 336 -14.32 -12.19 1.38
N LEU A 337 -13.07 -12.11 0.93
CA LEU A 337 -12.01 -13.03 1.33
C LEU A 337 -11.69 -12.92 2.83
N ASN A 338 -11.67 -11.70 3.37
CA ASN A 338 -11.46 -11.49 4.80
C ASN A 338 -12.61 -12.08 5.62
N ALA A 339 -13.85 -11.84 5.24
CA ALA A 339 -15.03 -12.43 5.89
C ALA A 339 -15.00 -13.96 5.81
N CYS A 340 -14.63 -14.53 4.64
CA CYS A 340 -14.47 -15.97 4.49
C CYS A 340 -13.43 -16.53 5.46
N TYR A 341 -12.26 -15.89 5.56
CA TYR A 341 -11.22 -16.33 6.48
C TYR A 341 -11.68 -16.30 7.95
N ARG A 342 -12.43 -15.27 8.35
CA ARG A 342 -12.90 -15.08 9.74
C ARG A 342 -14.00 -16.04 10.13
N HIS A 343 -14.99 -16.24 9.25
CA HIS A 343 -16.19 -17.02 9.56
C HIS A 343 -16.07 -18.51 9.21
N VAL A 344 -15.36 -18.83 8.15
CA VAL A 344 -15.33 -20.19 7.62
C VAL A 344 -13.98 -20.89 7.91
N GLY A 345 -12.89 -20.16 7.94
CA GLY A 345 -11.56 -20.66 8.27
C GLY A 345 -10.62 -20.82 7.08
N LEU A 346 -9.39 -21.23 7.38
CA LEU A 346 -8.25 -21.25 6.46
C LEU A 346 -8.47 -22.10 5.21
N LYS A 347 -8.90 -23.36 5.41
CA LYS A 347 -8.99 -24.36 4.31
C LYS A 347 -9.99 -23.94 3.25
N GLU A 348 -11.18 -23.57 3.65
CA GLU A 348 -12.23 -23.14 2.73
C GLU A 348 -11.88 -21.84 2.02
N THR A 349 -11.19 -20.92 2.71
CA THR A 349 -10.71 -19.67 2.09
C THR A 349 -9.71 -19.94 0.96
N VAL A 350 -8.81 -20.89 1.12
CA VAL A 350 -7.86 -21.28 0.07
C VAL A 350 -8.58 -21.88 -1.14
N ILE A 351 -9.54 -22.76 -0.91
CA ILE A 351 -10.34 -23.38 -1.97
C ILE A 351 -11.17 -22.31 -2.70
N PHE A 352 -11.78 -21.43 -1.94
CA PHE A 352 -12.55 -20.31 -2.48
C PHE A 352 -11.69 -19.35 -3.31
N ALA A 353 -10.47 -19.03 -2.86
CA ALA A 353 -9.55 -18.17 -3.60
C ALA A 353 -9.15 -18.78 -4.97
N ASP A 354 -8.88 -20.09 -5.02
CA ASP A 354 -8.59 -20.80 -6.27
C ASP A 354 -9.80 -20.78 -7.21
N GLN A 355 -11.00 -21.06 -6.71
CA GLN A 355 -12.24 -21.02 -7.50
C GLN A 355 -12.54 -19.61 -8.02
N LEU A 356 -12.33 -18.56 -7.19
CA LEU A 356 -12.43 -17.18 -7.59
C LEU A 356 -11.50 -16.86 -8.78
N MET A 357 -10.26 -17.31 -8.69
CA MET A 357 -9.28 -17.11 -9.76
C MET A 357 -9.72 -17.76 -11.07
N TYR A 358 -10.13 -19.01 -11.05
CA TYR A 358 -10.57 -19.72 -12.25
C TYR A 358 -11.81 -19.08 -12.87
N THR A 359 -12.80 -18.73 -12.06
CA THR A 359 -14.01 -18.05 -12.50
C THR A 359 -13.69 -16.68 -13.08
N GLY A 360 -12.82 -15.91 -12.42
CA GLY A 360 -12.39 -14.62 -12.91
C GLY A 360 -11.73 -14.70 -14.29
N PHE A 361 -10.85 -15.65 -14.53
CA PHE A 361 -10.24 -15.88 -15.85
C PHE A 361 -11.26 -16.28 -16.91
N GLU A 362 -12.20 -17.16 -16.58
CA GLU A 362 -13.25 -17.58 -17.50
C GLU A 362 -14.13 -16.42 -17.96
N TYR A 363 -14.62 -15.62 -17.00
CA TYR A 363 -15.48 -14.49 -17.33
C TYR A 363 -14.73 -13.30 -17.92
N SER A 364 -13.46 -13.11 -17.61
CA SER A 364 -12.61 -12.14 -18.29
C SER A 364 -12.43 -12.51 -19.78
N THR A 365 -12.23 -13.77 -20.08
CA THR A 365 -12.18 -14.26 -21.47
C THR A 365 -13.51 -14.05 -22.18
N ARG A 366 -14.64 -14.34 -21.53
CA ARG A 366 -15.98 -14.15 -22.09
C ARG A 366 -16.37 -12.69 -22.28
N SER A 367 -15.84 -11.80 -21.46
CA SER A 367 -16.12 -10.36 -21.55
C SER A 367 -15.66 -9.77 -22.89
N GLY A 368 -14.56 -10.30 -23.44
CA GLY A 368 -13.97 -9.79 -24.67
C GLY A 368 -13.52 -8.33 -24.56
N CYS A 369 -13.30 -7.81 -23.34
CA CYS A 369 -12.87 -6.44 -23.10
C CYS A 369 -11.59 -6.11 -23.84
N SER A 370 -11.62 -5.04 -24.59
CA SER A 370 -10.49 -4.51 -25.35
C SER A 370 -10.49 -2.99 -25.23
N ILE A 371 -9.32 -2.36 -25.32
CA ILE A 371 -9.17 -0.92 -25.21
C ILE A 371 -8.68 -0.37 -26.54
N GLY A 372 -9.46 0.55 -27.13
CA GLY A 372 -9.09 1.35 -28.27
C GLY A 372 -8.84 2.81 -27.90
N VAL A 373 -8.21 3.56 -28.80
CA VAL A 373 -7.97 5.00 -28.59
C VAL A 373 -9.28 5.77 -28.47
N ASN A 374 -10.34 5.33 -29.16
CA ASN A 374 -11.64 5.98 -29.14
C ASN A 374 -12.40 5.79 -27.82
N ASP A 375 -12.08 4.77 -27.03
CA ASP A 375 -12.71 4.50 -25.75
C ASP A 375 -12.34 5.54 -24.67
N PHE A 376 -11.26 6.30 -24.91
CA PHE A 376 -10.87 7.43 -24.09
C PHE A 376 -11.63 8.69 -24.53
N GLU A 377 -12.84 8.85 -24.07
CA GLU A 377 -13.67 10.01 -24.42
C GLU A 377 -13.13 11.28 -23.74
N ILE A 378 -12.99 12.35 -24.57
CA ILE A 378 -12.58 13.66 -24.07
C ILE A 378 -13.83 14.40 -23.65
N PRO A 379 -13.94 14.93 -22.41
CA PRO A 379 -15.13 15.62 -21.96
C PRO A 379 -15.35 16.91 -22.77
N ALA A 380 -16.57 17.15 -23.21
CA ALA A 380 -16.93 18.36 -23.97
C ALA A 380 -16.69 19.64 -23.15
N ALA A 381 -16.83 19.58 -21.83
CA ALA A 381 -16.58 20.68 -20.93
C ALA A 381 -15.10 21.11 -20.83
N LYS A 382 -14.15 20.30 -21.33
CA LYS A 382 -12.71 20.59 -21.24
C LYS A 382 -12.33 21.94 -21.80
N ALA A 383 -12.82 22.28 -23.01
CA ALA A 383 -12.49 23.53 -23.66
C ALA A 383 -12.95 24.73 -22.84
N THR A 384 -14.17 24.71 -22.35
CA THR A 384 -14.77 25.82 -21.56
C THR A 384 -14.03 26.00 -20.22
N VAL A 385 -13.66 24.93 -19.54
CA VAL A 385 -12.91 25.02 -18.26
C VAL A 385 -11.51 25.52 -18.48
N VAL A 386 -10.82 25.07 -19.54
CA VAL A 386 -9.46 25.55 -19.87
C VAL A 386 -9.48 27.02 -20.25
N ASP A 387 -10.42 27.46 -21.10
CA ASP A 387 -10.55 28.87 -21.51
C ASP A 387 -10.85 29.79 -20.32
N ALA A 388 -11.69 29.34 -19.37
CA ALA A 388 -11.98 30.07 -18.14
C ALA A 388 -10.74 30.18 -17.26
N ALA A 389 -9.99 29.09 -17.06
CA ALA A 389 -8.77 29.08 -16.29
C ALA A 389 -7.67 29.98 -16.90
N GLU A 390 -7.54 29.99 -18.25
CA GLU A 390 -6.61 30.89 -18.94
C GLU A 390 -7.00 32.35 -18.79
N ALA A 391 -8.31 32.68 -18.76
CA ALA A 391 -8.78 34.04 -18.52
C ALA A 391 -8.43 34.51 -17.08
N GLU A 392 -8.67 33.66 -16.08
CA GLU A 392 -8.29 33.95 -14.68
C GLU A 392 -6.79 34.14 -14.53
N VAL A 393 -5.97 33.30 -15.17
CA VAL A 393 -4.50 33.42 -15.14
C VAL A 393 -4.04 34.75 -15.77
N LYS A 394 -4.61 35.17 -16.91
CA LYS A 394 -4.32 36.45 -17.55
C LYS A 394 -4.70 37.65 -16.67
N GLU A 395 -5.79 37.56 -15.92
CA GLU A 395 -6.21 38.57 -14.98
C GLU A 395 -5.16 38.73 -13.85
N ILE A 396 -4.70 37.59 -13.28
CA ILE A 396 -3.65 37.65 -12.24
C ILE A 396 -2.33 38.11 -12.79
N GLU A 397 -1.96 37.82 -14.02
CA GLU A 397 -0.79 38.35 -14.70
C GLU A 397 -0.92 39.88 -14.88
N GLY A 398 -2.12 40.37 -15.21
CA GLY A 398 -2.41 41.81 -15.27
C GLY A 398 -2.29 42.49 -13.89
N GLN A 399 -2.78 41.83 -12.85
CA GLN A 399 -2.63 42.34 -11.45
C GLN A 399 -1.17 42.37 -11.02
N TYR A 400 -0.39 41.37 -11.40
CA TYR A 400 1.05 41.34 -11.16
C TYR A 400 1.78 42.46 -11.93
N ALA A 401 1.48 42.68 -13.19
CA ALA A 401 2.06 43.74 -14.01
C ALA A 401 1.72 45.15 -13.46
N SER A 402 0.55 45.29 -12.84
CA SER A 402 0.16 46.55 -12.17
C SER A 402 0.73 46.72 -10.74
N GLY A 403 1.50 45.71 -10.24
CA GLY A 403 2.13 45.74 -8.93
C GLY A 403 1.18 45.48 -7.75
N LEU A 404 -0.02 44.98 -7.99
CA LEU A 404 -1.00 44.67 -6.95
C LEU A 404 -0.71 43.34 -6.22
N VAL A 405 0.01 42.43 -6.86
CA VAL A 405 0.28 41.08 -6.38
C VAL A 405 1.78 40.80 -6.44
N THR A 406 2.33 40.13 -5.42
CA THR A 406 3.74 39.70 -5.41
C THR A 406 3.97 38.47 -6.30
N GLN A 407 5.23 38.24 -6.69
CA GLN A 407 5.59 37.06 -7.50
C GLN A 407 5.21 35.75 -6.81
N GLY A 408 5.37 35.65 -5.49
CA GLY A 408 5.00 34.48 -4.72
C GLY A 408 3.50 34.24 -4.68
N GLU A 409 2.71 35.29 -4.55
CA GLU A 409 1.24 35.23 -4.59
C GLU A 409 0.74 34.86 -5.99
N LYS A 410 1.29 35.48 -7.05
CA LYS A 410 1.02 35.10 -8.45
C LYS A 410 1.26 33.61 -8.64
N TYR A 411 2.45 33.12 -8.26
CA TYR A 411 2.84 31.71 -8.40
C TYR A 411 1.83 30.77 -7.71
N ASN A 412 1.46 31.06 -6.47
CA ASN A 412 0.52 30.23 -5.73
C ASN A 412 -0.89 30.26 -6.33
N LYS A 413 -1.39 31.43 -6.71
CA LYS A 413 -2.72 31.59 -7.33
C LYS A 413 -2.82 30.87 -8.67
N VAL A 414 -1.80 30.98 -9.52
CA VAL A 414 -1.77 30.28 -10.82
C VAL A 414 -1.77 28.75 -10.64
N ILE A 415 -1.01 28.24 -9.67
CA ILE A 415 -1.00 26.79 -9.39
C ILE A 415 -2.37 26.35 -8.90
N ASP A 416 -3.04 27.11 -8.03
CA ASP A 416 -4.35 26.72 -7.50
C ASP A 416 -5.43 26.75 -8.58
N ILE A 417 -5.40 27.74 -9.48
CA ILE A 417 -6.32 27.80 -10.63
C ILE A 417 -6.17 26.55 -11.50
N TRP A 418 -4.93 26.18 -11.85
CA TRP A 418 -4.70 25.01 -12.67
C TRP A 418 -4.98 23.71 -11.96
N SER A 419 -4.76 23.62 -10.64
CA SER A 419 -5.15 22.45 -9.84
C SER A 419 -6.67 22.27 -9.83
N ARG A 420 -7.42 23.36 -9.56
CA ARG A 420 -8.88 23.35 -9.58
C ARG A 420 -9.45 22.95 -10.97
N ALA A 421 -8.95 23.59 -12.03
CA ALA A 421 -9.34 23.24 -13.40
C ALA A 421 -9.05 21.79 -13.74
N ASN A 422 -7.91 21.26 -13.32
CA ASN A 422 -7.52 19.87 -13.53
C ASN A 422 -8.44 18.88 -12.80
N ASP A 423 -8.86 19.19 -11.58
CA ASP A 423 -9.78 18.35 -10.80
C ASP A 423 -11.20 18.41 -11.36
N GLU A 424 -11.64 19.58 -11.82
CA GLU A 424 -12.94 19.76 -12.49
C GLU A 424 -13.01 18.98 -13.81
N ILE A 425 -11.97 19.04 -14.63
CA ILE A 425 -11.87 18.24 -15.86
C ILE A 425 -11.83 16.75 -15.54
N ALA A 426 -11.12 16.34 -14.48
CA ALA A 426 -11.07 14.95 -14.05
C ALA A 426 -12.45 14.44 -13.63
N LYS A 427 -13.19 15.25 -12.88
CA LYS A 427 -14.57 14.92 -12.46
C LYS A 427 -15.50 14.82 -13.66
N ALA A 428 -15.51 15.83 -14.54
CA ALA A 428 -16.33 15.83 -15.74
C ALA A 428 -16.01 14.62 -16.67
N MET A 429 -14.75 14.24 -16.78
CA MET A 429 -14.31 13.07 -17.55
C MET A 429 -14.83 11.77 -16.91
N MET A 430 -14.70 11.60 -15.61
CA MET A 430 -15.17 10.40 -14.92
C MET A 430 -16.70 10.31 -14.95
N ASP A 431 -17.41 11.40 -14.77
CA ASP A 431 -18.88 11.45 -14.84
C ASP A 431 -19.36 11.08 -16.26
N GLY A 432 -18.69 11.59 -17.30
CA GLY A 432 -19.00 11.27 -18.69
C GLY A 432 -18.71 9.82 -19.08
N LEU A 433 -17.65 9.21 -18.50
CA LEU A 433 -17.31 7.81 -18.73
C LEU A 433 -18.14 6.84 -17.89
N SER A 434 -18.69 7.30 -16.75
CA SER A 434 -19.34 6.42 -15.77
C SER A 434 -20.76 6.03 -16.18
N LYS A 435 -21.45 6.88 -16.95
CA LYS A 435 -22.87 6.71 -17.27
C LYS A 435 -23.12 6.71 -18.77
N GLU A 436 -24.03 5.86 -19.18
CA GLU A 436 -24.55 5.84 -20.55
C GLU A 436 -26.09 5.83 -20.55
N PRO A 437 -26.73 6.61 -21.42
CA PRO A 437 -28.20 6.60 -21.58
C PRO A 437 -28.63 5.34 -22.33
N VAL A 438 -29.50 4.56 -21.74
CA VAL A 438 -30.10 3.35 -22.35
C VAL A 438 -31.61 3.45 -22.33
N ARG A 439 -32.25 2.95 -23.37
CA ARG A 439 -33.73 2.88 -23.44
C ARG A 439 -34.23 1.68 -22.64
N SER A 440 -35.06 1.94 -21.62
CA SER A 440 -35.82 0.93 -20.91
C SER A 440 -36.81 0.22 -21.81
N ARG A 441 -37.35 -0.92 -21.38
CA ARG A 441 -38.46 -1.61 -22.05
C ARG A 441 -39.70 -0.73 -22.24
N ASP A 442 -39.92 0.21 -21.33
CA ASP A 442 -41.05 1.15 -21.35
C ASP A 442 -40.82 2.35 -22.29
N GLY A 443 -39.66 2.42 -22.96
CA GLY A 443 -39.28 3.47 -23.89
C GLY A 443 -38.72 4.73 -23.26
N GLU A 444 -38.56 4.76 -21.94
CA GLU A 444 -37.91 5.84 -21.19
C GLU A 444 -36.39 5.74 -21.28
N GLU A 445 -35.74 6.87 -21.41
CA GLU A 445 -34.26 6.93 -21.30
C GLU A 445 -33.86 6.90 -19.84
N VAL A 446 -33.12 5.85 -19.43
CA VAL A 446 -32.61 5.66 -18.09
C VAL A 446 -31.09 5.63 -18.15
N GLU A 447 -30.42 6.28 -17.21
CA GLU A 447 -28.99 6.20 -17.07
C GLU A 447 -28.58 4.87 -16.41
N GLN A 448 -27.67 4.14 -17.05
CA GLN A 448 -27.00 2.99 -16.44
C GLN A 448 -25.49 3.24 -16.34
N ASP A 449 -24.83 2.46 -15.51
CA ASP A 449 -23.36 2.45 -15.45
C ASP A 449 -22.80 1.97 -16.79
N SER A 450 -21.87 2.72 -17.35
CA SER A 450 -21.31 2.46 -18.68
C SER A 450 -20.55 1.13 -18.75
N PHE A 451 -20.69 0.44 -19.88
CA PHE A 451 -19.86 -0.72 -20.25
C PHE A 451 -18.58 -0.34 -21.01
N ASN A 452 -18.19 0.94 -21.00
CA ASN A 452 -16.92 1.36 -21.57
C ASN A 452 -15.76 0.61 -20.87
N SER A 453 -14.88 0.01 -21.69
CA SER A 453 -13.77 -0.79 -21.19
C SER A 453 -12.87 -0.01 -20.24
N VAL A 454 -12.56 1.24 -20.53
CA VAL A 454 -11.69 2.11 -19.70
C VAL A 454 -12.33 2.35 -18.34
N TYR A 455 -13.63 2.63 -18.29
CA TYR A 455 -14.37 2.80 -17.05
C TYR A 455 -14.38 1.51 -16.23
N MET A 456 -14.66 0.35 -16.86
CA MET A 456 -14.65 -0.94 -16.17
C MET A 456 -13.29 -1.28 -15.55
N TYR A 457 -12.18 -0.99 -16.22
CA TYR A 457 -10.84 -1.20 -15.67
C TYR A 457 -10.56 -0.33 -14.45
N ALA A 458 -10.98 0.94 -14.50
CA ALA A 458 -10.74 1.89 -13.41
C ALA A 458 -11.63 1.64 -12.19
N ASP A 459 -12.94 1.48 -12.40
CA ASP A 459 -13.93 1.32 -11.34
C ASP A 459 -13.76 -0.03 -10.62
N SER A 460 -13.50 -1.10 -11.36
CA SER A 460 -13.22 -2.41 -10.77
C SER A 460 -11.94 -2.43 -9.92
N GLY A 461 -11.01 -1.49 -10.15
CA GLY A 461 -9.68 -1.52 -9.56
C GLY A 461 -8.75 -2.59 -10.17
N ALA A 462 -9.09 -3.14 -11.33
CA ALA A 462 -8.30 -4.14 -12.04
C ALA A 462 -6.99 -3.54 -12.55
N ARG A 463 -7.08 -2.38 -13.23
CA ARG A 463 -5.90 -1.69 -13.78
C ARG A 463 -6.19 -0.21 -13.98
N GLY A 464 -5.17 0.61 -13.73
CA GLY A 464 -5.26 2.05 -13.89
C GLY A 464 -5.92 2.74 -12.69
N SER A 465 -5.64 4.02 -12.57
CA SER A 465 -6.26 4.90 -11.58
C SER A 465 -6.94 6.07 -12.29
N PRO A 466 -7.93 6.73 -11.68
CA PRO A 466 -8.54 7.94 -12.25
C PRO A 466 -7.49 9.00 -12.66
N ALA A 467 -6.40 9.13 -11.90
CA ALA A 467 -5.30 10.04 -12.21
C ALA A 467 -4.55 9.67 -13.50
N GLN A 468 -4.39 8.38 -13.79
CA GLN A 468 -3.76 7.92 -15.03
C GLN A 468 -4.68 8.13 -16.24
N ILE A 469 -5.98 7.85 -16.09
CA ILE A 469 -6.97 8.06 -17.13
C ILE A 469 -7.11 9.55 -17.46
N ARG A 470 -7.06 10.43 -16.45
CA ARG A 470 -7.04 11.87 -16.62
C ARG A 470 -5.91 12.33 -17.54
N GLN A 471 -4.71 11.79 -17.39
CA GLN A 471 -3.59 12.12 -18.28
C GLN A 471 -3.81 11.63 -19.72
N LEU A 472 -4.59 10.57 -19.92
CA LEU A 472 -4.88 9.99 -21.24
C LEU A 472 -6.01 10.73 -21.98
N ALA A 473 -7.10 11.09 -21.29
CA ALA A 473 -8.31 11.64 -21.88
C ALA A 473 -8.70 13.04 -21.38
N GLY A 474 -8.22 13.47 -20.23
CA GLY A 474 -8.53 14.76 -19.65
C GLY A 474 -7.44 15.81 -19.92
N MET A 475 -6.67 16.14 -18.91
CA MET A 475 -5.57 17.09 -18.94
C MET A 475 -4.39 16.51 -18.17
N ARG A 476 -3.16 16.71 -18.67
CA ARG A 476 -1.98 16.22 -17.97
C ARG A 476 -1.66 17.04 -16.70
N GLY A 477 -1.87 18.36 -16.74
CA GLY A 477 -1.79 19.25 -15.61
C GLY A 477 -0.38 19.80 -15.33
N LEU A 478 -0.12 20.12 -14.08
CA LEU A 478 1.13 20.75 -13.64
C LEU A 478 2.27 19.74 -13.50
N MET A 479 3.48 20.17 -13.84
CA MET A 479 4.70 19.33 -13.76
C MET A 479 5.65 19.86 -12.70
N ALA A 480 6.30 18.92 -12.00
CA ALA A 480 7.31 19.25 -10.99
C ALA A 480 8.71 19.37 -11.61
N ARG A 481 9.47 20.38 -11.19
CA ARG A 481 10.91 20.50 -11.47
C ARG A 481 11.72 19.52 -10.61
N PRO A 482 12.98 19.25 -10.96
CA PRO A 482 13.85 18.42 -10.15
C PRO A 482 14.06 18.92 -8.71
N ASP A 483 14.02 20.25 -8.50
CA ASP A 483 14.12 20.90 -7.18
C ASP A 483 12.87 20.76 -6.30
N GLY A 484 11.77 20.28 -6.87
CA GLY A 484 10.49 20.11 -6.18
C GLY A 484 9.50 21.25 -6.41
N SER A 485 9.91 22.37 -7.00
CA SER A 485 9.00 23.44 -7.39
C SER A 485 8.08 22.99 -8.53
N ILE A 486 6.92 23.60 -8.65
CA ILE A 486 5.96 23.31 -9.72
C ILE A 486 6.17 24.33 -10.84
N ILE A 487 6.06 23.90 -12.10
CA ILE A 487 6.14 24.77 -13.25
C ILE A 487 4.78 25.44 -13.43
N GLU A 488 4.74 26.79 -13.48
CA GLU A 488 3.51 27.58 -13.59
C GLU A 488 2.70 27.26 -14.84
N THR A 489 3.38 26.90 -15.93
CA THR A 489 2.72 26.56 -17.21
C THR A 489 2.18 25.13 -17.13
N ALA A 490 0.86 25.00 -17.07
CA ALA A 490 0.19 23.69 -17.10
C ALA A 490 0.19 23.09 -18.49
N ILE A 491 0.21 21.76 -18.56
CA ILE A 491 0.03 21.01 -19.81
C ILE A 491 -1.48 20.75 -19.98
N THR A 492 -2.13 21.52 -20.84
CA THR A 492 -3.57 21.42 -21.10
C THR A 492 -3.93 20.27 -22.04
N ALA A 493 -2.98 19.80 -22.83
CA ALA A 493 -3.18 18.64 -23.72
C ALA A 493 -3.14 17.32 -22.94
N ASN A 494 -3.83 16.32 -23.45
CA ASN A 494 -3.76 14.93 -23.02
C ASN A 494 -2.96 14.07 -24.00
N PHE A 495 -2.71 12.81 -23.64
CA PHE A 495 -1.98 11.91 -24.54
C PHE A 495 -2.75 11.51 -25.78
N ARG A 496 -4.10 11.48 -25.73
CA ARG A 496 -4.92 11.19 -26.91
C ARG A 496 -4.83 12.28 -27.97
N GLU A 497 -4.84 13.55 -27.56
CA GLU A 497 -4.67 14.71 -28.47
C GLU A 497 -3.23 14.84 -28.97
N GLY A 498 -2.28 14.39 -28.18
CA GLY A 498 -0.86 14.59 -28.40
C GLY A 498 -0.33 15.88 -27.77
N LEU A 499 0.91 15.84 -27.32
CA LEU A 499 1.59 16.96 -26.67
C LEU A 499 2.34 17.79 -27.69
N SER A 500 2.37 19.11 -27.52
CA SER A 500 3.29 19.98 -28.25
C SER A 500 4.74 19.71 -27.85
N VAL A 501 5.70 20.15 -28.67
CA VAL A 501 7.13 19.96 -28.39
C VAL A 501 7.53 20.56 -27.03
N ASN A 502 7.05 21.76 -26.71
CA ASN A 502 7.31 22.41 -25.44
C ASN A 502 6.70 21.67 -24.26
N GLN A 503 5.46 21.22 -24.38
CA GLN A 503 4.77 20.43 -23.36
C GLN A 503 5.47 19.07 -23.12
N TYR A 504 5.94 18.44 -24.17
CA TYR A 504 6.74 17.22 -24.06
C TYR A 504 8.06 17.49 -23.33
N PHE A 505 8.77 18.57 -23.65
CA PHE A 505 10.01 18.95 -22.98
C PHE A 505 9.80 19.22 -21.49
N ILE A 506 8.76 19.97 -21.11
CA ILE A 506 8.38 20.19 -19.72
C ILE A 506 8.13 18.86 -18.98
N SER A 507 7.48 17.92 -19.65
CA SER A 507 7.20 16.59 -19.11
C SER A 507 8.46 15.79 -18.77
N THR A 508 9.56 16.00 -19.52
CA THR A 508 10.82 15.26 -19.29
C THR A 508 11.46 15.58 -17.94
N HIS A 509 11.24 16.78 -17.39
CA HIS A 509 11.74 17.15 -16.06
C HIS A 509 11.13 16.27 -14.97
N GLY A 510 9.82 16.10 -14.98
CA GLY A 510 9.12 15.23 -14.03
C GLY A 510 9.49 13.75 -14.19
N ALA A 511 9.62 13.26 -15.41
CA ALA A 511 10.05 11.88 -15.68
C ALA A 511 11.47 11.62 -15.15
N ARG A 512 12.43 12.53 -15.43
CA ARG A 512 13.81 12.42 -14.92
C ARG A 512 13.87 12.45 -13.41
N LYS A 513 13.09 13.33 -12.77
CA LYS A 513 12.98 13.37 -11.30
C LYS A 513 12.47 12.04 -10.76
N GLY A 514 11.42 11.49 -11.35
CA GLY A 514 10.87 10.19 -10.94
C GLY A 514 11.90 9.07 -11.01
N LEU A 515 12.67 9.00 -12.11
CA LEU A 515 13.74 8.01 -12.28
C LEU A 515 14.87 8.17 -11.24
N ALA A 516 15.32 9.40 -11.01
CA ALA A 516 16.37 9.69 -10.04
C ALA A 516 15.90 9.42 -8.59
N ASP A 517 14.68 9.83 -8.25
CA ASP A 517 14.10 9.58 -6.93
C ASP A 517 13.93 8.09 -6.66
N THR A 518 13.48 7.30 -7.63
CA THR A 518 13.36 5.85 -7.50
C THR A 518 14.71 5.22 -7.16
N ALA A 519 15.77 5.58 -7.89
CA ALA A 519 17.10 5.03 -7.68
C ALA A 519 17.71 5.40 -6.30
N LEU A 520 17.55 6.65 -5.87
CA LEU A 520 18.17 7.15 -4.64
C LEU A 520 17.36 6.80 -3.38
N LYS A 521 16.04 6.98 -3.42
CA LYS A 521 15.17 6.74 -2.27
C LYS A 521 15.04 5.27 -1.92
N THR A 522 15.13 4.36 -2.91
CA THR A 522 15.15 2.91 -2.68
C THR A 522 16.31 2.51 -1.78
N ALA A 523 17.51 3.07 -2.02
CA ALA A 523 18.67 2.81 -1.19
C ALA A 523 18.48 3.34 0.24
N ASN A 524 17.93 4.55 0.40
CA ASN A 524 17.65 5.15 1.71
C ASN A 524 16.61 4.34 2.49
N SER A 525 15.54 3.89 1.84
CA SER A 525 14.51 3.03 2.45
C SER A 525 15.10 1.68 2.91
N GLY A 526 15.93 1.06 2.09
CA GLY A 526 16.62 -0.19 2.45
C GLY A 526 17.57 -0.02 3.65
N TYR A 527 18.29 1.10 3.72
CA TYR A 527 19.14 1.42 4.84
C TYR A 527 18.34 1.72 6.13
N LEU A 528 17.21 2.42 6.01
CA LEU A 528 16.29 2.63 7.14
C LEU A 528 15.76 1.32 7.69
N THR A 529 15.27 0.43 6.82
CA THR A 529 14.78 -0.90 7.21
C THR A 529 15.84 -1.68 7.97
N ARG A 530 17.09 -1.70 7.46
CA ARG A 530 18.19 -2.36 8.15
C ARG A 530 18.44 -1.80 9.54
N ARG A 531 18.47 -0.47 9.71
CA ARG A 531 18.66 0.15 11.03
C ARG A 531 17.54 -0.19 12.00
N LEU A 532 16.30 -0.20 11.51
CA LEU A 532 15.14 -0.59 12.31
C LEU A 532 15.23 -2.05 12.76
N VAL A 533 15.62 -2.97 11.86
CA VAL A 533 15.81 -4.38 12.20
C VAL A 533 16.94 -4.53 13.24
N ASP A 534 18.08 -3.86 13.05
CA ASP A 534 19.22 -3.94 13.97
C ASP A 534 18.83 -3.47 15.40
N VAL A 535 17.95 -2.49 15.54
CA VAL A 535 17.47 -2.00 16.85
C VAL A 535 16.37 -2.88 17.44
N ALA A 536 15.46 -3.37 16.62
CA ALA A 536 14.23 -4.05 17.08
C ALA A 536 14.34 -5.58 17.13
N GLN A 537 15.45 -6.20 16.67
CA GLN A 537 15.57 -7.66 16.57
C GLN A 537 15.42 -8.41 17.90
N ASP A 538 15.78 -7.76 19.01
CA ASP A 538 15.70 -8.37 20.35
C ASP A 538 14.29 -8.28 20.96
N LEU A 539 13.34 -7.58 20.31
CA LEU A 539 11.99 -7.47 20.78
C LEU A 539 11.19 -8.71 20.37
N VAL A 540 11.10 -9.66 21.27
CA VAL A 540 10.44 -10.95 21.13
C VAL A 540 9.37 -11.09 22.20
N VAL A 541 8.31 -11.84 21.93
CA VAL A 541 7.30 -12.20 22.93
C VAL A 541 7.87 -13.28 23.83
N THR A 542 8.08 -12.97 25.11
CA THR A 542 8.77 -13.88 26.06
C THR A 542 7.85 -14.55 27.05
N GLU A 543 6.72 -13.95 27.39
CA GLU A 543 5.76 -14.46 28.38
C GLU A 543 4.32 -14.18 27.95
N HIS A 544 3.36 -14.88 28.55
CA HIS A 544 1.95 -14.72 28.20
C HIS A 544 1.36 -13.42 28.76
N ASP A 545 1.60 -13.12 30.04
CA ASP A 545 1.06 -11.94 30.69
C ASP A 545 2.03 -11.39 31.73
N CYS A 546 2.30 -10.10 31.70
CA CYS A 546 3.12 -9.40 32.68
C CYS A 546 2.33 -8.93 33.93
N GLY A 547 0.98 -9.09 33.93
CA GLY A 547 0.12 -8.67 35.04
C GLY A 547 -0.09 -7.17 35.20
N SER A 548 0.40 -6.34 34.24
CA SER A 548 0.22 -4.90 34.30
C SER A 548 -1.23 -4.50 34.10
N THR A 549 -1.73 -3.59 34.94
CA THR A 549 -3.06 -2.96 34.81
C THR A 549 -3.01 -1.63 34.06
N SER A 550 -1.80 -1.19 33.71
CA SER A 550 -1.56 0.04 32.94
C SER A 550 -1.95 -0.15 31.49
N GLY A 551 -2.53 0.88 30.89
CA GLY A 551 -2.96 0.86 29.49
C GLY A 551 -2.90 2.23 28.84
N LEU A 552 -3.19 2.27 27.55
CA LEU A 552 -3.38 3.50 26.78
C LEU A 552 -4.88 3.73 26.55
N LEU A 553 -5.33 4.95 26.81
CA LEU A 553 -6.67 5.38 26.47
C LEU A 553 -6.75 5.61 24.96
N MET A 554 -7.58 4.85 24.28
CA MET A 554 -7.83 4.97 22.84
C MET A 554 -9.13 5.72 22.61
N THR A 555 -9.04 6.75 21.75
CA THR A 555 -10.16 7.56 21.27
C THR A 555 -10.14 7.59 19.75
N PRO A 556 -11.24 7.89 19.05
CA PRO A 556 -11.19 8.10 17.61
C PRO A 556 -10.24 9.25 17.24
N LEU A 557 -9.50 9.11 16.15
CA LEU A 557 -8.63 10.17 15.66
C LEU A 557 -9.43 11.08 14.74
N ILE A 558 -9.66 12.30 15.19
CA ILE A 558 -10.40 13.32 14.45
C ILE A 558 -9.41 14.42 14.04
N GLU A 559 -9.27 14.67 12.74
CA GLU A 559 -8.47 15.76 12.19
C GLU A 559 -9.30 16.54 11.17
N GLY A 560 -9.33 17.85 11.31
CA GLY A 560 -10.03 18.75 10.35
C GLY A 560 -11.53 18.50 10.22
N GLY A 561 -12.18 17.93 11.26
CA GLY A 561 -13.60 17.59 11.26
C GLY A 561 -13.96 16.23 10.67
N ASP A 562 -13.00 15.54 10.10
CA ASP A 562 -13.18 14.16 9.63
C ASP A 562 -12.59 13.15 10.64
N VAL A 563 -13.29 12.04 10.82
CA VAL A 563 -12.75 10.89 11.54
C VAL A 563 -11.72 10.23 10.62
N VAL A 564 -10.43 10.48 10.85
CA VAL A 564 -9.33 9.89 10.07
C VAL A 564 -9.25 8.39 10.33
N GLU A 565 -9.33 8.01 11.62
CA GLU A 565 -9.41 6.62 12.03
C GLU A 565 -10.50 6.42 13.09
N PRO A 566 -11.49 5.55 12.84
CA PRO A 566 -12.52 5.23 13.81
C PRO A 566 -11.91 4.48 15.02
N LEU A 567 -12.56 4.55 16.17
CA LEU A 567 -12.14 3.83 17.37
C LEU A 567 -11.99 2.33 17.09
N ALA A 568 -12.90 1.76 16.33
CA ALA A 568 -12.91 0.36 15.91
C ALA A 568 -11.54 -0.09 15.32
N ALA A 569 -11.00 0.67 14.38
CA ALA A 569 -9.71 0.36 13.75
C ALA A 569 -8.52 0.44 14.74
N ARG A 570 -8.60 1.32 15.74
CA ARG A 570 -7.54 1.53 16.74
C ARG A 570 -7.51 0.50 17.86
N VAL A 571 -8.65 -0.11 18.20
CA VAL A 571 -8.78 -1.06 19.32
C VAL A 571 -8.86 -2.51 18.87
N LEU A 572 -9.15 -2.78 17.60
CA LEU A 572 -9.24 -4.12 17.05
C LEU A 572 -7.96 -4.94 17.30
N GLY A 573 -8.12 -6.14 17.86
CA GLY A 573 -7.00 -7.04 18.18
C GLY A 573 -6.20 -6.64 19.44
N ARG A 574 -6.57 -5.57 20.15
CA ARG A 574 -5.96 -5.19 21.43
C ARG A 574 -6.63 -5.94 22.58
N VAL A 575 -5.90 -6.07 23.68
CA VAL A 575 -6.42 -6.64 24.94
C VAL A 575 -6.88 -5.51 25.84
N VAL A 576 -8.06 -5.65 26.43
CA VAL A 576 -8.65 -4.66 27.31
C VAL A 576 -7.90 -4.63 28.65
N ALA A 577 -7.54 -3.43 29.13
CA ALA A 577 -6.83 -3.27 30.40
C ALA A 577 -7.76 -3.21 31.61
N ARG A 578 -8.99 -2.70 31.45
CA ARG A 578 -10.03 -2.63 32.49
C ARG A 578 -11.37 -3.01 31.91
N ASP A 579 -12.28 -3.50 32.74
CA ASP A 579 -13.64 -3.83 32.33
C ASP A 579 -14.33 -2.66 31.63
N ILE A 580 -14.89 -2.93 30.46
CA ILE A 580 -15.70 -1.96 29.72
C ILE A 580 -17.11 -2.06 30.21
N LEU A 581 -17.61 -0.95 30.80
CA LEU A 581 -18.95 -0.85 31.32
C LEU A 581 -19.90 -0.34 30.22
N GLY A 582 -21.12 -0.86 30.22
CA GLY A 582 -22.18 -0.38 29.35
C GLY A 582 -22.66 1.03 29.74
N VAL A 583 -23.55 1.58 28.93
CA VAL A 583 -24.15 2.92 29.15
C VAL A 583 -24.75 3.08 30.56
N ASP A 584 -25.19 1.98 31.20
CA ASP A 584 -25.74 1.95 32.55
C ASP A 584 -24.68 2.07 33.66
N GLY A 585 -23.39 2.06 33.34
CA GLY A 585 -22.28 2.13 34.27
C GLY A 585 -22.18 0.94 35.26
N LYS A 586 -22.97 -0.14 35.09
CA LYS A 586 -23.03 -1.31 35.97
C LYS A 586 -22.82 -2.64 35.26
N THR A 587 -23.27 -2.76 34.04
CA THR A 587 -23.12 -3.99 33.22
C THR A 587 -21.74 -4.03 32.57
N VAL A 588 -20.98 -5.11 32.82
CA VAL A 588 -19.71 -5.34 32.15
C VAL A 588 -20.02 -5.90 30.77
N VAL A 589 -19.68 -5.14 29.71
CA VAL A 589 -19.85 -5.56 28.31
C VAL A 589 -18.68 -6.44 27.91
N VAL A 590 -17.45 -6.00 28.22
CA VAL A 590 -16.23 -6.77 27.95
C VAL A 590 -15.36 -6.77 29.21
N ALA A 591 -14.94 -7.96 29.63
CA ALA A 591 -14.09 -8.12 30.81
C ALA A 591 -12.63 -7.77 30.50
N ALA A 592 -11.91 -7.28 31.51
CA ALA A 592 -10.47 -7.05 31.41
C ALA A 592 -9.71 -8.33 31.03
N GLY A 593 -8.65 -8.19 30.22
CA GLY A 593 -7.87 -9.32 29.73
C GLY A 593 -8.43 -10.01 28.49
N THR A 594 -9.60 -9.59 28.00
CA THR A 594 -10.19 -10.11 26.76
C THR A 594 -9.60 -9.41 25.54
N MET A 595 -9.26 -10.16 24.50
CA MET A 595 -8.85 -9.60 23.21
C MET A 595 -10.09 -9.19 22.41
N LEU A 596 -10.12 -7.95 21.94
CA LEU A 596 -11.22 -7.42 21.13
C LEU A 596 -11.18 -8.02 19.72
N ASP A 597 -12.22 -8.75 19.36
CA ASP A 597 -12.47 -9.21 18.00
C ASP A 597 -13.44 -8.28 17.24
N GLU A 598 -13.70 -8.58 15.98
CA GLU A 598 -14.54 -7.78 15.11
C GLU A 598 -15.97 -7.66 15.66
N GLY A 599 -16.57 -8.76 16.12
CA GLY A 599 -17.94 -8.76 16.65
C GLY A 599 -18.09 -7.96 17.94
N MET A 600 -17.11 -8.03 18.84
CA MET A 600 -17.09 -7.23 20.08
C MET A 600 -16.92 -5.73 19.75
N VAL A 601 -16.07 -5.39 18.77
CA VAL A 601 -15.86 -4.00 18.38
C VAL A 601 -17.12 -3.41 17.77
N ASP A 602 -17.83 -4.15 16.91
CA ASP A 602 -19.12 -3.72 16.34
C ASP A 602 -20.18 -3.49 17.43
N GLN A 603 -20.23 -4.34 18.45
CA GLN A 603 -21.11 -4.16 19.62
C GLN A 603 -20.76 -2.89 20.42
N LEU A 604 -19.47 -2.61 20.62
CA LEU A 604 -19.02 -1.41 21.32
C LEU A 604 -19.36 -0.12 20.56
N GLU A 605 -19.27 -0.16 19.22
CA GLU A 605 -19.66 0.96 18.35
C GLU A 605 -21.18 1.20 18.41
N GLN A 606 -22.00 0.13 18.37
CA GLN A 606 -23.46 0.23 18.53
C GLN A 606 -23.87 0.81 19.88
N LEU A 607 -23.12 0.51 20.95
CA LEU A 607 -23.34 1.06 22.29
C LEU A 607 -22.85 2.50 22.44
N GLY A 608 -22.15 3.05 21.43
CA GLY A 608 -21.66 4.43 21.41
C GLY A 608 -20.55 4.70 22.43
N ILE A 609 -19.67 3.75 22.66
CA ILE A 609 -18.51 3.89 23.53
C ILE A 609 -17.36 4.54 22.74
N ASP A 610 -16.94 5.73 23.15
CA ASP A 610 -15.93 6.53 22.45
C ASP A 610 -14.52 6.43 23.06
N GLU A 611 -14.37 5.82 24.25
CA GLU A 611 -13.11 5.70 24.95
C GLU A 611 -12.90 4.30 25.51
N ILE A 612 -11.76 3.69 25.21
CA ILE A 612 -11.41 2.34 25.68
C ILE A 612 -9.97 2.32 26.18
N LEU A 613 -9.76 1.80 27.39
CA LEU A 613 -8.42 1.58 27.93
C LEU A 613 -7.89 0.20 27.47
N VAL A 614 -6.89 0.20 26.62
CA VAL A 614 -6.30 -1.03 26.08
C VAL A 614 -4.85 -1.23 26.54
N ARG A 615 -4.42 -2.47 26.65
CA ARG A 615 -3.03 -2.81 26.92
C ARG A 615 -2.14 -2.49 25.71
N SER A 616 -0.91 -2.09 25.98
CA SER A 616 0.03 -1.68 24.93
C SER A 616 1.43 -2.22 25.22
N PRO A 617 2.25 -2.52 24.18
CA PRO A 617 3.67 -2.79 24.35
C PRO A 617 4.45 -1.68 25.06
N ILE A 618 3.98 -0.42 24.94
CA ILE A 618 4.61 0.77 25.56
C ILE A 618 4.48 0.72 27.09
N THR A 619 3.35 0.21 27.60
CA THR A 619 3.06 0.10 29.03
C THR A 619 3.38 -1.30 29.61
N CYS A 620 4.03 -2.16 28.82
CA CYS A 620 4.39 -3.50 29.23
C CYS A 620 5.49 -3.48 30.29
N GLU A 621 5.34 -4.24 31.37
CA GLU A 621 6.30 -4.34 32.48
C GLU A 621 7.27 -5.51 32.35
N THR A 622 7.20 -6.27 31.26
CA THR A 622 8.12 -7.36 30.95
C THR A 622 9.57 -6.83 30.83
N ARG A 623 10.48 -7.43 31.55
CA ARG A 623 11.87 -6.95 31.64
C ARG A 623 12.63 -7.05 30.32
N TYR A 624 12.41 -8.12 29.54
CA TYR A 624 13.04 -8.37 28.24
C TYR A 624 11.97 -8.77 27.24
N GLY A 625 11.84 -8.02 26.15
CA GLY A 625 10.81 -8.24 25.15
C GLY A 625 9.45 -7.66 25.56
N VAL A 626 8.39 -8.34 25.18
CA VAL A 626 6.99 -7.98 25.48
C VAL A 626 6.20 -9.22 25.86
N CYS A 627 5.10 -9.06 26.59
CA CYS A 627 4.17 -10.17 26.84
C CYS A 627 3.08 -10.26 25.75
N SER A 628 2.50 -11.43 25.59
CA SER A 628 1.47 -11.72 24.60
C SER A 628 0.22 -10.84 24.78
N SER A 629 -0.25 -10.65 26.02
CA SER A 629 -1.43 -9.84 26.33
C SER A 629 -1.22 -8.34 26.01
N CYS A 630 -0.02 -7.78 26.25
CA CYS A 630 0.25 -6.38 25.92
C CYS A 630 0.44 -6.15 24.41
N TYR A 631 0.93 -7.13 23.68
CA TYR A 631 1.04 -7.07 22.22
C TYR A 631 -0.33 -7.23 21.55
N GLY A 632 -1.10 -8.24 21.99
CA GLY A 632 -2.43 -8.54 21.48
C GLY A 632 -2.41 -9.55 20.33
N ARG A 633 -3.18 -9.27 19.30
CA ARG A 633 -3.42 -10.16 18.14
C ARG A 633 -2.21 -10.28 17.22
N ASP A 634 -1.90 -11.49 16.81
CA ASP A 634 -1.05 -11.75 15.65
C ASP A 634 -1.87 -11.47 14.37
N LEU A 635 -1.53 -10.40 13.66
CA LEU A 635 -2.25 -9.97 12.46
C LEU A 635 -2.20 -11.01 11.33
N ALA A 636 -1.12 -11.80 11.26
CA ALA A 636 -0.97 -12.83 10.23
C ALA A 636 -1.83 -14.07 10.48
N ARG A 637 -2.22 -14.35 11.73
CA ARG A 637 -2.96 -15.56 12.11
C ARG A 637 -4.34 -15.28 12.69
N GLY A 638 -4.56 -14.06 13.19
CA GLY A 638 -5.84 -13.63 13.71
C GLY A 638 -6.16 -14.01 15.16
N HIS A 639 -5.27 -14.72 15.86
CA HIS A 639 -5.39 -15.04 17.28
C HIS A 639 -4.31 -14.33 18.11
N LEU A 640 -4.36 -14.45 19.42
CA LEU A 640 -3.36 -13.89 20.33
C LEU A 640 -1.97 -14.38 19.94
N VAL A 641 -0.98 -13.49 19.97
CA VAL A 641 0.40 -13.80 19.55
C VAL A 641 1.01 -14.90 20.38
N ASN A 642 1.74 -15.81 19.74
CA ASN A 642 2.42 -16.88 20.44
C ASN A 642 3.73 -16.39 21.08
N VAL A 643 4.11 -17.03 22.17
CA VAL A 643 5.42 -16.82 22.81
C VAL A 643 6.51 -17.27 21.84
N GLY A 644 7.56 -16.47 21.69
CA GLY A 644 8.68 -16.72 20.78
C GLY A 644 8.58 -15.98 19.44
N GLU A 645 7.47 -15.27 19.13
CA GLU A 645 7.34 -14.48 17.90
C GLU A 645 8.22 -13.23 17.95
N SER A 646 8.98 -12.98 16.89
CA SER A 646 9.88 -11.83 16.76
C SER A 646 9.13 -10.61 16.24
N VAL A 647 8.38 -9.98 17.10
CA VAL A 647 7.48 -8.86 16.75
C VAL A 647 8.23 -7.61 16.32
N GLY A 648 9.42 -7.39 16.85
CA GLY A 648 10.26 -6.25 16.46
C GLY A 648 10.73 -6.32 15.02
N VAL A 649 11.10 -7.49 14.53
CA VAL A 649 11.47 -7.69 13.11
C VAL A 649 10.27 -7.52 12.20
N ILE A 650 9.10 -8.04 12.60
CA ILE A 650 7.84 -7.84 11.86
C ILE A 650 7.52 -6.36 11.71
N ALA A 651 7.61 -5.59 12.81
CA ALA A 651 7.37 -4.15 12.79
C ALA A 651 8.36 -3.41 11.87
N ALA A 652 9.64 -3.71 11.96
CA ALA A 652 10.68 -3.09 11.13
C ALA A 652 10.47 -3.37 9.64
N GLN A 653 10.12 -4.60 9.28
CA GLN A 653 9.83 -4.98 7.90
C GLN A 653 8.53 -4.36 7.40
N SER A 654 7.50 -4.28 8.24
CA SER A 654 6.20 -3.65 7.91
C SER A 654 6.32 -2.14 7.67
N ILE A 655 7.28 -1.47 8.30
CA ILE A 655 7.58 -0.05 8.06
C ILE A 655 8.44 0.12 6.80
N GLY A 656 9.39 -0.77 6.58
CA GLY A 656 10.38 -0.66 5.49
C GLY A 656 9.86 -1.06 4.12
N GLU A 657 9.00 -2.06 4.04
CA GLU A 657 8.45 -2.57 2.78
C GLU A 657 7.69 -1.49 1.99
N PRO A 658 6.66 -0.82 2.56
CA PRO A 658 5.94 0.21 1.82
C PRO A 658 6.81 1.43 1.46
N GLY A 659 7.82 1.77 2.25
CA GLY A 659 8.79 2.80 1.92
C GLY A 659 9.52 2.52 0.61
N THR A 660 9.93 1.29 0.38
CA THR A 660 10.57 0.87 -0.87
C THR A 660 9.57 0.85 -2.04
N GLN A 661 8.35 0.37 -1.84
CA GLN A 661 7.31 0.34 -2.89
C GLN A 661 6.83 1.74 -3.29
N LEU A 662 6.63 2.65 -2.34
CA LEU A 662 6.22 4.03 -2.61
C LEU A 662 7.25 4.75 -3.47
N THR A 663 8.54 4.53 -3.24
CA THR A 663 9.60 5.12 -4.06
C THR A 663 9.62 4.56 -5.49
N MET A 664 9.27 3.30 -5.68
CA MET A 664 9.12 2.69 -7.00
C MET A 664 7.87 3.20 -7.74
N ARG A 665 6.75 3.41 -7.02
CA ARG A 665 5.47 3.87 -7.62
C ARG A 665 5.48 5.33 -8.08
N THR A 666 6.30 6.21 -7.51
CA THR A 666 6.39 7.63 -7.93
C THR A 666 6.77 7.79 -9.40
N PHE A 667 7.45 6.81 -9.98
CA PHE A 667 7.78 6.76 -11.40
C PHE A 667 6.54 6.65 -12.30
N HIS A 668 5.51 5.88 -11.88
CA HIS A 668 4.32 5.61 -12.69
C HIS A 668 3.39 6.82 -12.86
N ILE A 669 3.51 7.84 -12.03
CA ILE A 669 2.74 9.09 -12.13
C ILE A 669 3.34 10.06 -13.16
N GLY A 670 4.55 9.78 -13.66
CA GLY A 670 5.20 10.57 -14.72
C GLY A 670 5.59 11.99 -14.30
N GLY A 671 5.74 12.26 -13.00
CA GLY A 671 6.14 13.57 -12.46
C GLY A 671 5.03 14.63 -12.46
N ALA A 672 3.77 14.25 -12.72
CA ALA A 672 2.63 15.16 -12.53
C ALA A 672 2.55 15.58 -11.06
N ALA A 673 2.51 16.88 -10.81
CA ALA A 673 2.36 17.42 -9.47
C ALA A 673 0.89 17.34 -9.04
N SER A 674 0.66 16.76 -7.86
CA SER A 674 -0.63 16.80 -7.19
C SER A 674 -0.45 17.62 -5.93
N ARG A 675 -1.06 18.79 -5.89
CA ARG A 675 -1.18 19.61 -4.69
C ARG A 675 -2.65 19.56 -4.28
N ALA A 676 -2.91 19.24 -3.02
CA ALA A 676 -4.26 19.44 -2.49
C ALA A 676 -4.63 20.90 -2.66
N THR A 677 -5.78 21.17 -3.24
CA THR A 677 -6.32 22.53 -3.37
C THR A 677 -6.33 23.14 -1.98
N ALA A 678 -5.77 24.36 -1.84
CA ALA A 678 -5.76 25.00 -0.54
C ALA A 678 -7.21 25.20 -0.10
N VAL A 679 -7.52 24.73 1.10
CA VAL A 679 -8.85 24.89 1.68
C VAL A 679 -9.07 26.36 1.98
N ASP A 680 -10.09 26.95 1.37
CA ASP A 680 -10.45 28.38 1.49
C ASP A 680 -11.72 28.60 2.32
N ASN A 681 -12.43 27.51 2.65
CA ASN A 681 -13.67 27.58 3.42
C ASN A 681 -13.84 26.32 4.29
N VAL A 682 -14.73 26.39 5.26
CA VAL A 682 -15.21 25.27 6.04
C VAL A 682 -16.68 25.07 5.75
N GLN A 683 -17.01 23.93 5.15
CA GLN A 683 -18.37 23.49 4.89
C GLN A 683 -18.72 22.34 5.85
N VAL A 684 -19.81 22.50 6.56
CA VAL A 684 -20.29 21.53 7.55
C VAL A 684 -20.99 20.37 6.85
N LYS A 685 -20.68 19.14 7.26
CA LYS A 685 -21.29 17.93 6.69
C LYS A 685 -22.58 17.52 7.40
N HIS A 686 -22.68 17.81 8.70
CA HIS A 686 -23.85 17.47 9.50
C HIS A 686 -24.49 18.72 10.09
N GLY A 687 -25.82 18.77 10.11
CA GLY A 687 -26.55 19.84 10.79
C GLY A 687 -26.42 19.73 12.32
N GLY A 688 -26.34 20.89 12.98
CA GLY A 688 -26.18 20.96 14.43
C GLY A 688 -26.08 22.39 14.93
N ARG A 689 -25.58 22.59 16.17
CA ARG A 689 -25.31 23.92 16.74
C ARG A 689 -23.82 24.24 16.71
N ALA A 690 -23.51 25.46 16.29
CA ALA A 690 -22.13 25.96 16.35
C ALA A 690 -21.65 26.13 17.76
N ARG A 691 -20.44 25.72 18.06
CA ARG A 691 -19.73 25.98 19.31
C ARG A 691 -18.33 26.48 19.00
N LEU A 692 -18.03 27.69 19.47
CA LEU A 692 -16.75 28.33 19.26
C LEU A 692 -15.80 28.03 20.43
N HIS A 693 -14.63 27.45 20.14
CA HIS A 693 -13.61 27.13 21.12
C HIS A 693 -12.40 28.03 20.95
N ASN A 694 -11.93 28.64 22.02
CA ASN A 694 -10.72 29.49 22.09
C ASN A 694 -10.62 30.58 20.97
N LEU A 695 -11.77 31.05 20.52
CA LEU A 695 -11.88 31.96 19.39
C LEU A 695 -12.11 33.39 19.90
N LYS A 696 -11.15 34.29 19.61
CA LYS A 696 -11.36 35.74 19.70
C LYS A 696 -11.80 36.22 18.32
N THR A 697 -12.88 36.97 18.27
CA THR A 697 -13.42 37.57 17.05
C THR A 697 -13.45 39.07 17.12
N VAL A 698 -13.23 39.74 16.01
CA VAL A 698 -13.40 41.19 15.83
C VAL A 698 -14.46 41.39 14.75
N GLU A 699 -15.43 42.25 15.02
CA GLU A 699 -16.51 42.59 14.08
C GLU A 699 -16.01 43.65 13.09
N ARG A 700 -16.12 43.37 11.81
CA ARG A 700 -15.77 44.24 10.71
C ARG A 700 -16.85 45.29 10.51
N SER A 701 -16.53 46.43 9.87
CA SER A 701 -17.55 47.41 9.50
C SER A 701 -18.71 46.88 8.63
N SER A 702 -18.52 45.72 7.99
CA SER A 702 -19.54 45.00 7.23
C SER A 702 -20.45 44.13 8.10
N GLY A 703 -20.18 43.99 9.42
CA GLY A 703 -20.94 43.10 10.33
C GLY A 703 -20.45 41.66 10.36
N GLU A 704 -19.40 41.35 9.61
CA GLU A 704 -18.77 40.00 9.56
C GLU A 704 -17.80 39.82 10.76
N LEU A 705 -17.76 38.63 11.32
CA LEU A 705 -16.84 38.23 12.37
C LEU A 705 -15.53 37.72 11.76
N VAL A 706 -14.41 38.24 12.21
CA VAL A 706 -13.09 37.82 11.77
C VAL A 706 -12.33 37.20 12.93
N ALA A 707 -11.72 36.03 12.70
CA ALA A 707 -10.93 35.32 13.70
C ALA A 707 -9.58 35.98 13.93
N VAL A 708 -9.29 36.36 15.18
CA VAL A 708 -8.02 36.97 15.60
C VAL A 708 -7.20 36.04 16.49
N SER A 709 -7.65 34.80 16.65
CA SER A 709 -6.99 33.75 17.42
C SER A 709 -6.23 32.78 16.51
N ARG A 710 -4.99 32.40 16.92
CA ARG A 710 -4.20 31.40 16.20
C ARG A 710 -4.61 29.94 16.50
N SER A 711 -5.38 29.71 17.57
CA SER A 711 -5.85 28.41 18.04
C SER A 711 -7.38 28.35 18.16
N GLY A 712 -8.09 29.16 17.35
CA GLY A 712 -9.54 29.14 17.30
C GLY A 712 -10.06 27.87 16.59
N GLU A 713 -11.10 27.28 17.17
CA GLU A 713 -11.76 26.10 16.63
C GLU A 713 -13.28 26.27 16.64
N VAL A 714 -13.95 25.72 15.62
CA VAL A 714 -15.41 25.69 15.55
C VAL A 714 -15.83 24.23 15.59
N GLY A 715 -16.69 23.89 16.56
CA GLY A 715 -17.30 22.59 16.69
C GLY A 715 -18.78 22.60 16.26
N VAL A 716 -19.27 21.52 15.74
CA VAL A 716 -20.69 21.29 15.46
C VAL A 716 -21.22 20.25 16.45
N VAL A 717 -22.21 20.65 17.24
CA VAL A 717 -22.77 19.84 18.31
C VAL A 717 -24.18 19.38 17.90
N ASP A 718 -24.44 18.08 18.02
CA ASP A 718 -25.76 17.52 17.72
C ASP A 718 -26.82 17.84 18.81
N ALA A 719 -28.06 17.46 18.59
CA ALA A 719 -29.16 17.64 19.54
C ALA A 719 -28.96 16.91 20.89
N GLN A 720 -28.01 15.98 20.96
CA GLN A 720 -27.68 15.17 22.15
C GLN A 720 -26.45 15.74 22.91
N GLY A 721 -25.90 16.88 22.45
CA GLY A 721 -24.76 17.54 23.10
C GLY A 721 -23.38 16.96 22.76
N ARG A 722 -23.28 16.10 21.75
CA ARG A 722 -22.02 15.52 21.28
C ARG A 722 -21.44 16.38 20.17
N GLU A 723 -20.13 16.66 20.25
CA GLU A 723 -19.38 17.28 19.16
C GLU A 723 -19.14 16.24 18.05
N ARG A 724 -19.78 16.43 16.88
CA ARG A 724 -19.58 15.58 15.71
C ARG A 724 -18.47 16.02 14.79
N GLU A 725 -18.29 17.33 14.69
CA GLU A 725 -17.30 17.92 13.82
C GLU A 725 -16.54 19.01 14.54
N LYS A 726 -15.25 19.12 14.28
CA LYS A 726 -14.38 20.15 14.86
C LYS A 726 -13.38 20.65 13.83
N TYR A 727 -13.42 21.95 13.55
CA TYR A 727 -12.61 22.58 12.52
C TYR A 727 -11.70 23.65 13.13
N LYS A 728 -10.43 23.61 12.76
CA LYS A 728 -9.47 24.64 13.16
C LYS A 728 -9.50 25.80 12.18
N LEU A 729 -9.66 27.01 12.67
CA LEU A 729 -9.71 28.21 11.86
C LEU A 729 -8.36 28.93 11.84
N PRO A 730 -7.85 29.35 10.67
CA PRO A 730 -6.67 30.18 10.58
C PRO A 730 -6.95 31.63 11.03
N TYR A 731 -5.89 32.32 11.40
CA TYR A 731 -5.95 33.75 11.70
C TYR A 731 -6.41 34.53 10.45
N GLY A 732 -7.41 35.39 10.61
CA GLY A 732 -7.97 36.18 9.53
C GLY A 732 -9.16 35.55 8.82
N ALA A 733 -9.62 34.33 9.24
CA ALA A 733 -10.82 33.72 8.68
C ALA A 733 -12.05 34.57 8.99
N VAL A 734 -12.90 34.74 7.99
CA VAL A 734 -14.23 35.38 8.11
C VAL A 734 -15.22 34.32 8.53
N ILE A 735 -15.93 34.52 9.63
CA ILE A 735 -16.87 33.57 10.22
C ILE A 735 -18.28 34.07 9.99
N THR A 736 -19.13 33.21 9.46
CA THR A 736 -20.53 33.51 9.18
C THR A 736 -21.48 33.03 10.29
N ALA A 737 -21.05 32.09 11.13
CA ALA A 737 -21.83 31.53 12.22
C ALA A 737 -21.41 32.08 13.57
N ARG A 738 -22.38 32.37 14.44
CA ARG A 738 -22.15 32.79 15.84
C ARG A 738 -22.25 31.59 16.79
N ASP A 739 -21.69 31.72 17.99
CA ASP A 739 -21.78 30.67 19.00
C ASP A 739 -23.26 30.41 19.39
N GLY A 740 -23.68 29.15 19.24
CA GLY A 740 -25.04 28.70 19.49
C GLY A 740 -25.99 28.74 18.30
N ASP A 741 -25.59 29.22 17.12
CA ASP A 741 -26.42 29.24 15.92
C ASP A 741 -26.70 27.82 15.42
N GLU A 742 -27.91 27.61 14.88
CA GLU A 742 -28.26 26.37 14.20
C GLU A 742 -27.68 26.39 12.78
N ILE A 743 -26.96 25.33 12.42
CA ILE A 743 -26.26 25.19 11.15
C ILE A 743 -26.88 24.00 10.40
N GLU A 744 -27.15 24.21 9.10
CA GLU A 744 -27.63 23.15 8.22
C GLU A 744 -26.44 22.40 7.58
N ALA A 745 -26.66 21.14 7.22
CA ALA A 745 -25.67 20.36 6.48
C ALA A 745 -25.38 21.01 5.13
N GLY A 746 -24.09 21.19 4.80
CA GLY A 746 -23.65 21.83 3.58
C GLY A 746 -23.46 23.38 3.68
N GLN A 747 -23.72 23.98 4.84
CA GLN A 747 -23.53 25.40 5.05
C GLN A 747 -22.04 25.74 5.23
N VAL A 748 -21.57 26.82 4.59
CA VAL A 748 -20.23 27.36 4.81
C VAL A 748 -20.23 28.24 6.05
N ILE A 749 -19.44 27.89 7.06
CA ILE A 749 -19.37 28.58 8.36
C ILE A 749 -18.17 29.51 8.50
N ALA A 750 -17.13 29.29 7.71
CA ALA A 750 -15.96 30.16 7.68
C ALA A 750 -15.32 30.14 6.30
N SER A 751 -14.71 31.27 5.91
CA SER A 751 -13.97 31.41 4.65
C SER A 751 -12.72 32.28 4.84
N TRP A 752 -11.66 32.00 4.09
CA TRP A 752 -10.41 32.76 4.13
C TRP A 752 -9.65 32.64 2.81
N ASP A 753 -8.73 33.57 2.56
CA ASP A 753 -7.79 33.42 1.46
C ASP A 753 -6.51 32.70 1.99
N PRO A 754 -6.21 31.49 1.55
CA PRO A 754 -5.07 30.72 2.04
C PRO A 754 -3.71 31.32 1.65
N HIS A 755 -3.69 32.26 0.71
CA HIS A 755 -2.47 32.89 0.19
C HIS A 755 -2.15 34.23 0.84
N THR A 756 -3.08 34.81 1.60
CA THR A 756 -2.89 36.07 2.31
C THR A 756 -2.70 35.83 3.80
N HIS A 757 -1.76 36.56 4.39
CA HIS A 757 -1.58 36.64 5.84
C HIS A 757 -1.99 38.02 6.31
N PRO A 758 -3.29 38.26 6.55
CA PRO A 758 -3.77 39.58 6.95
C PRO A 758 -3.25 39.95 8.34
N ILE A 759 -2.89 41.21 8.51
CA ILE A 759 -2.63 41.81 9.83
C ILE A 759 -3.89 42.57 10.22
N ILE A 760 -4.56 42.12 11.28
CA ILE A 760 -5.84 42.64 11.71
C ILE A 760 -5.63 43.50 12.97
N THR A 761 -6.17 44.71 12.96
CA THR A 761 -6.15 45.61 14.12
C THR A 761 -7.33 45.23 15.04
N GLU A 762 -7.04 45.07 16.34
CA GLU A 762 -8.06 44.81 17.37
C GLU A 762 -8.77 46.08 17.83
N HIS A 763 -8.16 47.25 17.60
CA HIS A 763 -8.66 48.55 18.06
C HIS A 763 -8.66 49.60 16.94
N ALA A 764 -9.61 50.49 16.96
CA ALA A 764 -9.67 51.62 16.06
C ALA A 764 -8.54 52.62 16.38
N GLY A 765 -7.77 53.07 15.37
CA GLY A 765 -6.67 53.97 15.55
C GLY A 765 -6.06 54.44 14.23
N LYS A 766 -5.06 55.35 14.33
CA LYS A 766 -4.29 55.82 13.19
C LYS A 766 -3.01 55.01 13.08
N VAL A 767 -2.75 54.42 11.89
CA VAL A 767 -1.54 53.64 11.62
C VAL A 767 -0.35 54.58 11.49
N VAL A 768 0.71 54.30 12.24
CA VAL A 768 2.00 54.97 12.15
C VAL A 768 3.05 53.91 11.86
N PHE A 769 3.87 54.15 10.84
CA PHE A 769 4.99 53.27 10.52
C PHE A 769 6.23 53.75 11.26
N GLU A 770 6.86 52.89 12.05
CA GLU A 770 8.14 53.12 12.73
C GLU A 770 9.22 52.23 12.12
N ASP A 771 10.46 52.72 12.03
CA ASP A 771 11.65 52.00 11.54
C ASP A 771 11.54 51.48 10.09
N LEU A 772 10.86 52.20 9.22
CA LEU A 772 10.79 51.92 7.80
C LEU A 772 12.01 52.52 7.08
N GLU A 773 13.16 51.84 7.17
CA GLU A 773 14.42 52.25 6.52
C GLU A 773 14.72 51.37 5.31
N GLU A 774 14.94 51.98 4.14
CA GLU A 774 15.27 51.31 2.90
C GLU A 774 16.65 50.61 2.99
N GLY A 775 16.72 49.34 2.73
CA GLY A 775 17.94 48.52 2.85
C GLY A 775 18.17 47.88 4.23
N VAL A 776 17.39 48.25 5.27
CA VAL A 776 17.45 47.63 6.62
C VAL A 776 16.18 46.88 6.95
N SER A 777 15.04 47.54 6.92
CA SER A 777 13.72 46.93 7.22
C SER A 777 12.84 46.74 6.01
N ILE A 778 13.09 47.43 4.88
CA ILE A 778 12.39 47.31 3.62
C ILE A 778 13.40 47.15 2.48
N ASN A 779 13.10 46.25 1.54
CA ASN A 779 13.82 46.12 0.28
C ASN A 779 12.87 46.49 -0.87
N ARG A 780 13.08 47.64 -1.50
CA ARG A 780 12.41 47.98 -2.76
C ARG A 780 13.13 47.24 -3.89
N LYS A 781 12.47 46.31 -4.52
CA LYS A 781 12.96 45.69 -5.76
C LYS A 781 12.18 46.29 -6.92
N THR A 782 12.87 46.87 -7.87
CA THR A 782 12.28 47.26 -9.15
C THR A 782 12.34 46.04 -10.03
N ASP A 783 11.21 45.60 -10.58
CA ASP A 783 11.16 44.49 -11.53
C ASP A 783 11.71 45.01 -12.87
N GLU A 784 12.80 44.42 -13.37
CA GLU A 784 13.47 44.82 -14.61
C GLU A 784 12.62 44.53 -15.86
N LEU A 785 11.50 43.80 -15.72
CA LEU A 785 10.62 43.41 -16.80
C LEU A 785 9.34 44.25 -16.93
N THR A 786 8.98 45.08 -15.95
CA THR A 786 7.86 46.02 -15.93
C THR A 786 8.35 47.42 -15.63
#